data_5b5979adb6ca8b0bb8fc24e1ed3ffbcd
#
_entry.id   5b5979adb6ca8b0bb8fc24e1ed3ffbcd
#
_cell.length_a   1.000
_cell.length_b   1.000
_cell.length_c   1.000
_cell.angle_alpha   90.00
_cell.angle_beta   90.00
_cell.angle_gamma   90.00
#
_symmetry.space_group_name_H-M   'P 1'
#
loop_
_entity.id
_entity.type
_entity.pdbx_description
1 polymer ?
#
loop_
_entity_poly.entity_id
_entity_poly.type
_entity_poly.pdbx_seq_one_letter_code
_entity_poly.pdbx_strand_id
1 'polypeptide(L)'
;MLYIALLRIFAANQLHNTMKFKFHILWVLLCCSLTVLKATAKGNDNRFNKVSFLSLSKLEVSRDQGISGAFSGNIDGQAVIAGGCNFPNTPASNGGKKVFYNHIYSLLDNQWTRIGTLPTTLAYGVSITTQEGIVCIGGNDGKNSSDRVFLLKKKAKDKLSVTTTPLPSLPIPLDNFSGAAAPDGTIYVAGGQSNGVASQLAFSLKAGEKEWKELPSMPDNSRIQSTAVVQNGANGPLFLVIGGYSDITKKVASEGLIYDIKKSTWHKTSPIVSDGKPLAVVGAASVPSGSMFVVCFGGVNKDIFESALQGQYGDDYLKHSPEWYRFNPSLLIYNTITDAWVTETSSPLLARAGMSVIPMNNQWMVVSGESKPGIRATDVTMVKMETHSEFGWLNWTVLIAYLLMMIALGYYFMKRENGAEDFFKGGGRIPWWAAGISIYATMLSAITYMAYPAKAFATNWTYYPMLVTILIVSLPVIRYYLPFFRRLNVTSAYEYLEHRFNAPLRLMASALFIIFMVARMALVLYLPSLALTAVTGIDIYICIVLMALITIVYCTMGGVEAVVWGDVVQGIILVGGALLAIAYLVFSTEGGASGFLSIASENGKFQLFDWSLDYKSATFWVVIIGGMANNLISYTSDQTVIQRYLTTKDEKAAKNSILLNGVMSVFVSIAFFAIGAGLFTFFKTHPAEMDYTMTKNDIIFPFFMMSQLPAGIAGLLIAAIFAATMSTISSNINSVATAFTVDFYQRFKKNASDRHILLTARYSSLISGVFGMLIALLMATWDILSLLDFFQEILGLLSSGLGGLFLMGIFFPRIGAKSATMGFLAGIVSVFLTKNLTETSFLLYGAIGMTISVLVAWIISFVLHEERSSPMLTWAGMSRQL
;
A
#
# COMPACT_ATOMS: atom_id res chain seq x y z
N MET A 1 -9.59 -33.01 -3.12
CA MET A 1 -9.82 -33.47 -4.49
C MET A 1 -8.76 -32.95 -5.49
N LEU A 2 -8.38 -31.67 -5.45
CA LEU A 2 -7.33 -31.12 -6.35
C LEU A 2 -5.96 -31.78 -6.15
N TYR A 3 -5.58 -32.08 -4.90
CA TYR A 3 -4.34 -32.77 -4.52
C TYR A 3 -4.29 -34.21 -5.04
N ILE A 4 -5.43 -34.92 -5.03
CA ILE A 4 -5.55 -36.28 -5.54
C ILE A 4 -5.56 -36.30 -7.09
N ALA A 5 -6.13 -35.27 -7.71
CA ALA A 5 -6.10 -35.08 -9.16
C ALA A 5 -4.68 -34.78 -9.66
N LEU A 6 -3.94 -33.91 -8.96
CA LEU A 6 -2.52 -33.60 -9.25
C LEU A 6 -1.64 -34.85 -9.05
N LEU A 7 -1.85 -35.65 -7.99
CA LEU A 7 -1.14 -36.89 -7.76
C LEU A 7 -1.44 -37.98 -8.82
N ARG A 8 -2.65 -38.06 -9.32
CA ARG A 8 -2.99 -39.00 -10.41
C ARG A 8 -2.41 -38.58 -11.77
N ILE A 9 -2.29 -37.26 -12.05
CA ILE A 9 -1.64 -36.74 -13.24
C ILE A 9 -0.11 -37.00 -13.18
N PHE A 10 0.48 -36.93 -11.99
CA PHE A 10 1.90 -37.24 -11.77
C PHE A 10 2.22 -38.73 -11.83
N ALA A 11 1.28 -39.61 -11.41
CA ALA A 11 1.49 -41.05 -11.41
C ALA A 11 1.39 -41.73 -12.79
N ALA A 12 0.83 -41.04 -13.79
CA ALA A 12 0.54 -41.61 -15.10
C ALA A 12 1.67 -41.51 -16.14
N ASN A 13 2.78 -40.82 -15.84
CA ASN A 13 3.90 -40.67 -16.78
C ASN A 13 5.24 -41.11 -16.16
N GLN A 14 5.83 -42.11 -16.79
CA GLN A 14 7.12 -42.75 -16.49
C GLN A 14 8.26 -41.74 -16.25
N LEU A 15 8.64 -41.57 -14.99
CA LEU A 15 9.89 -40.90 -14.57
C LEU A 15 10.47 -41.70 -13.40
N HIS A 16 11.08 -42.85 -13.73
CA HIS A 16 11.74 -43.72 -12.76
C HIS A 16 13.17 -43.23 -12.44
N ASN A 17 13.48 -43.09 -11.16
CA ASN A 17 14.75 -42.96 -10.46
C ASN A 17 15.38 -41.58 -10.14
N THR A 18 15.16 -40.53 -10.88
CA THR A 18 15.75 -39.21 -10.49
C THR A 18 14.82 -38.29 -9.67
N MET A 19 13.52 -38.52 -9.69
CA MET A 19 12.53 -37.74 -8.94
C MET A 19 12.28 -38.27 -7.53
N LYS A 20 12.51 -39.55 -7.23
CA LYS A 20 12.35 -40.10 -5.85
C LYS A 20 13.27 -39.41 -4.85
N PHE A 21 14.50 -39.08 -5.24
CA PHE A 21 15.44 -38.36 -4.35
C PHE A 21 15.00 -36.90 -4.11
N LYS A 22 14.43 -36.23 -5.11
CA LYS A 22 13.96 -34.83 -5.01
C LYS A 22 12.67 -34.71 -4.22
N PHE A 23 11.77 -35.70 -4.30
CA PHE A 23 10.53 -35.73 -3.52
C PHE A 23 10.79 -36.02 -2.04
N HIS A 24 11.83 -36.81 -1.71
CA HIS A 24 12.24 -37.05 -0.32
C HIS A 24 12.77 -35.78 0.35
N ILE A 25 13.50 -34.91 -0.35
CA ILE A 25 13.98 -33.65 0.20
C ILE A 25 12.82 -32.68 0.46
N LEU A 26 11.85 -32.60 -0.45
CA LEU A 26 10.65 -31.77 -0.27
C LEU A 26 9.77 -32.31 0.88
N TRP A 27 9.66 -33.64 1.00
CA TRP A 27 8.95 -34.33 2.08
C TRP A 27 9.65 -34.17 3.43
N VAL A 28 10.97 -34.20 3.46
CA VAL A 28 11.75 -33.96 4.68
C VAL A 28 11.62 -32.51 5.10
N LEU A 29 11.62 -31.55 4.18
CA LEU A 29 11.37 -30.12 4.49
C LEU A 29 9.92 -29.90 5.00
N LEU A 30 8.93 -30.58 4.42
CA LEU A 30 7.53 -30.53 4.87
C LEU A 30 7.32 -31.23 6.21
N CYS A 31 7.98 -32.37 6.43
CA CYS A 31 7.93 -33.10 7.71
C CYS A 31 8.71 -32.39 8.82
N CYS A 32 9.85 -31.74 8.50
CA CYS A 32 10.56 -30.90 9.46
C CYS A 32 9.71 -29.65 9.85
N SER A 33 8.94 -29.08 8.93
CA SER A 33 8.01 -27.98 9.25
C SER A 33 6.84 -28.43 10.13
N LEU A 34 6.33 -29.64 9.95
CA LEU A 34 5.25 -30.22 10.78
C LEU A 34 5.68 -30.64 12.19
N THR A 35 6.95 -31.03 12.37
CA THR A 35 7.50 -31.33 13.70
C THR A 35 7.86 -30.07 14.50
N VAL A 36 8.21 -28.98 13.83
CA VAL A 36 8.43 -27.67 14.47
C VAL A 36 7.12 -27.03 14.94
N LEU A 37 5.98 -27.33 14.30
CA LEU A 37 4.63 -26.86 14.69
C LEU A 37 4.20 -27.33 16.10
N LYS A 38 4.78 -28.44 16.66
CA LYS A 38 4.49 -28.92 18.02
C LYS A 38 5.40 -28.31 19.09
N ALA A 39 6.49 -27.66 18.75
CA ALA A 39 7.52 -27.27 19.71
C ALA A 39 7.48 -25.81 20.19
N THR A 40 6.65 -24.94 19.62
CA THR A 40 6.72 -23.48 19.90
C THR A 40 5.41 -22.78 20.21
N ALA A 41 4.44 -23.47 20.82
CA ALA A 41 3.36 -22.80 21.54
C ALA A 41 3.86 -22.30 22.92
N LYS A 42 4.96 -21.56 22.93
CA LYS A 42 5.38 -20.75 24.09
C LYS A 42 5.16 -19.31 23.70
N GLY A 43 4.19 -18.68 24.37
CA GLY A 43 3.97 -17.25 24.27
C GLY A 43 5.28 -16.51 24.49
N ASN A 44 5.76 -15.88 23.44
CA ASN A 44 6.78 -14.85 23.54
C ASN A 44 6.06 -13.60 24.03
N ASP A 45 6.39 -13.18 25.24
CA ASP A 45 5.96 -11.89 25.85
C ASP A 45 6.68 -10.68 25.18
N ASN A 46 7.04 -10.82 23.94
CA ASN A 46 7.65 -9.74 23.12
C ASN A 46 6.55 -8.95 22.44
N ARG A 47 5.99 -7.97 23.14
CA ARG A 47 5.21 -6.92 22.49
C ARG A 47 6.07 -6.26 21.41
N PHE A 48 5.57 -6.25 20.18
CA PHE A 48 6.26 -5.63 19.03
C PHE A 48 6.49 -4.13 19.23
N ASN A 49 5.51 -3.45 19.86
CA ASN A 49 5.58 -2.04 20.12
C ASN A 49 6.19 -1.79 21.51
N LYS A 50 7.34 -1.14 21.53
CA LYS A 50 7.95 -0.63 22.76
C LYS A 50 7.75 0.86 22.86
N VAL A 51 6.93 1.29 23.82
CA VAL A 51 6.71 2.71 24.10
C VAL A 51 7.66 3.15 25.20
N SER A 52 8.37 4.23 24.96
CA SER A 52 9.28 4.84 25.93
C SER A 52 8.90 6.29 26.18
N PHE A 53 9.12 6.76 27.41
CA PHE A 53 8.81 8.09 27.88
C PHE A 53 10.10 8.76 28.35
N LEU A 54 10.43 9.91 27.76
CA LEU A 54 11.58 10.72 28.14
C LEU A 54 11.11 12.11 28.62
N SER A 55 11.41 12.44 29.86
CA SER A 55 11.10 13.77 30.40
C SER A 55 12.07 14.80 29.82
N LEU A 56 11.54 15.94 29.37
CA LEU A 56 12.27 17.08 28.86
C LEU A 56 12.15 18.27 29.84
N SER A 57 12.77 19.38 29.50
CA SER A 57 12.68 20.62 30.26
C SER A 57 11.24 21.10 30.39
N LYS A 58 10.83 21.42 31.61
CA LYS A 58 9.49 21.90 31.98
C LYS A 58 9.14 23.21 31.29
N LEU A 59 7.88 23.34 30.89
CA LEU A 59 7.32 24.61 30.41
C LEU A 59 6.60 25.32 31.56
N GLU A 60 7.25 26.32 32.14
CA GLU A 60 6.67 27.19 33.16
C GLU A 60 6.27 28.52 32.54
N VAL A 61 4.98 28.83 32.57
CA VAL A 61 4.45 30.10 32.04
C VAL A 61 4.19 31.11 33.18
N SER A 62 3.87 30.61 34.36
CA SER A 62 3.73 31.38 35.57
C SER A 62 3.87 30.51 36.83
N ARG A 63 4.53 30.96 37.88
CA ARG A 63 4.65 30.38 39.23
C ARG A 63 4.27 28.88 39.31
N ASP A 64 5.15 28.02 38.87
CA ASP A 64 5.00 26.55 38.88
C ASP A 64 3.80 26.01 38.09
N GLN A 65 3.24 26.79 37.15
CA GLN A 65 2.15 26.35 36.28
C GLN A 65 2.52 26.43 34.81
N GLY A 66 2.17 25.35 34.09
CA GLY A 66 2.21 25.29 32.63
C GLY A 66 0.98 25.99 32.03
N ILE A 67 0.48 25.41 30.93
CA ILE A 67 -0.56 26.03 30.11
C ILE A 67 -1.53 24.94 29.56
N SER A 68 -2.77 25.32 29.32
CA SER A 68 -3.77 24.44 28.69
C SER A 68 -4.47 25.14 27.54
N GLY A 69 -4.93 24.36 26.54
CA GLY A 69 -5.63 24.88 25.36
C GLY A 69 -4.78 25.77 24.47
N ALA A 70 -3.46 25.64 24.49
CA ALA A 70 -2.55 26.40 23.64
C ALA A 70 -2.55 25.86 22.20
N PHE A 71 -2.27 26.73 21.22
CA PHE A 71 -1.87 26.32 19.88
C PHE A 71 -0.49 25.69 19.93
N SER A 72 -0.26 24.64 19.16
CA SER A 72 1.00 23.91 19.18
C SER A 72 1.33 23.32 17.81
N GLY A 73 2.60 23.13 17.57
CA GLY A 73 3.06 22.50 16.34
C GLY A 73 4.57 22.49 16.18
N ASN A 74 5.01 22.04 15.03
CA ASN A 74 6.39 21.96 14.64
C ASN A 74 6.68 22.99 13.53
N ILE A 75 7.70 23.82 13.71
CA ILE A 75 8.22 24.72 12.66
C ILE A 75 9.69 24.38 12.44
N ASP A 76 10.05 23.85 11.27
CA ASP A 76 11.42 23.47 10.89
C ASP A 76 12.13 22.56 11.93
N GLY A 77 11.42 21.59 12.49
CA GLY A 77 11.95 20.67 13.49
C GLY A 77 11.96 21.22 14.93
N GLN A 78 11.42 22.41 15.16
CA GLN A 78 11.32 23.02 16.50
C GLN A 78 9.89 22.97 17.01
N ALA A 79 9.71 22.52 18.26
CA ALA A 79 8.42 22.56 18.94
C ALA A 79 8.06 23.99 19.33
N VAL A 80 6.84 24.39 18.99
CA VAL A 80 6.30 25.73 19.26
C VAL A 80 4.96 25.59 20.00
N ILE A 81 4.78 26.41 21.06
CA ILE A 81 3.54 26.57 21.84
C ILE A 81 3.15 28.03 21.81
N ALA A 82 1.89 28.36 21.56
CA ALA A 82 1.42 29.72 21.45
C ALA A 82 0.04 29.93 22.13
N GLY A 83 -0.14 31.02 22.84
CA GLY A 83 -1.39 31.31 23.53
C GLY A 83 -1.64 30.41 24.73
N GLY A 84 -2.90 30.00 24.94
CA GLY A 84 -3.35 29.16 26.05
C GLY A 84 -3.74 29.90 27.31
N CYS A 85 -4.04 29.19 28.37
CA CYS A 85 -4.50 29.79 29.64
C CYS A 85 -4.11 28.97 30.89
N ASN A 86 -4.02 29.65 32.03
CA ASN A 86 -3.87 29.05 33.36
C ASN A 86 -4.46 29.90 34.49
N PHE A 87 -4.15 29.60 35.75
CA PHE A 87 -4.57 30.35 36.97
C PHE A 87 -3.33 30.82 37.75
N PRO A 88 -2.68 31.95 37.36
CA PRO A 88 -1.33 32.29 37.81
C PRO A 88 -1.24 32.76 39.28
N ASN A 89 -2.29 33.32 39.80
CA ASN A 89 -2.23 33.98 41.15
C ASN A 89 -2.86 33.09 42.22
N THR A 90 -4.06 32.58 41.98
CA THR A 90 -4.84 31.80 42.92
C THR A 90 -5.41 30.59 42.20
N PRO A 91 -5.34 29.35 42.75
CA PRO A 91 -5.96 28.18 42.14
C PRO A 91 -7.45 28.37 41.91
N ALA A 92 -7.99 27.70 40.86
CA ALA A 92 -9.44 27.75 40.58
C ALA A 92 -10.32 27.31 41.78
N SER A 93 -9.88 26.31 42.57
CA SER A 93 -10.54 25.85 43.79
C SER A 93 -10.72 26.92 44.85
N ASN A 94 -9.95 27.99 44.80
CA ASN A 94 -9.98 29.10 45.76
C ASN A 94 -10.49 30.39 45.10
N GLY A 95 -11.28 30.29 44.00
CA GLY A 95 -11.88 31.42 43.31
C GLY A 95 -10.93 32.17 42.37
N GLY A 96 -9.81 31.58 42.01
CA GLY A 96 -8.82 32.14 41.07
C GLY A 96 -9.44 32.44 39.71
N LYS A 97 -8.99 33.55 39.09
CA LYS A 97 -9.43 33.94 37.75
C LYS A 97 -8.49 33.35 36.69
N LYS A 98 -9.07 32.78 35.64
CA LYS A 98 -8.36 32.26 34.46
C LYS A 98 -7.74 33.43 33.66
N VAL A 99 -6.48 33.34 33.34
CA VAL A 99 -5.75 34.28 32.52
C VAL A 99 -5.41 33.67 31.17
N PHE A 100 -5.69 34.37 30.08
CA PHE A 100 -5.40 34.01 28.70
C PHE A 100 -4.12 34.72 28.23
N TYR A 101 -3.28 33.96 27.49
CA TYR A 101 -1.99 34.47 27.05
C TYR A 101 -1.93 34.67 25.54
N ASN A 102 -0.98 35.52 25.12
CA ASN A 102 -0.59 35.65 23.70
C ASN A 102 0.89 35.32 23.46
N HIS A 103 1.60 34.78 24.44
CA HIS A 103 3.02 34.47 24.34
C HIS A 103 3.25 33.29 23.42
N ILE A 104 4.37 33.32 22.66
CA ILE A 104 4.83 32.22 21.82
C ILE A 104 6.17 31.74 22.38
N TYR A 105 6.25 30.44 22.68
CA TYR A 105 7.44 29.78 23.18
C TYR A 105 7.93 28.75 22.16
N SER A 106 9.26 28.56 22.09
CA SER A 106 9.87 27.45 21.35
C SER A 106 10.89 26.73 22.23
N LEU A 107 10.99 25.42 22.05
CA LEU A 107 12.00 24.60 22.72
C LEU A 107 13.32 24.70 21.92
N LEU A 108 14.31 25.41 22.48
CA LEU A 108 15.63 25.62 21.90
C LEU A 108 16.69 25.10 22.89
N ASP A 109 17.58 24.26 22.42
CA ASP A 109 18.69 23.68 23.25
C ASP A 109 18.15 23.12 24.60
N ASN A 110 17.01 22.44 24.58
CA ASN A 110 16.30 21.90 25.74
C ASN A 110 15.85 22.98 26.75
N GLN A 111 15.63 24.23 26.30
CA GLN A 111 15.06 25.31 27.11
C GLN A 111 13.90 26.00 26.38
N TRP A 112 12.81 26.28 27.11
CA TRP A 112 11.69 27.02 26.55
C TRP A 112 11.97 28.50 26.53
N THR A 113 12.08 29.08 25.33
CA THR A 113 12.39 30.48 25.10
C THR A 113 11.20 31.19 24.46
N ARG A 114 10.85 32.36 24.95
CA ARG A 114 9.80 33.21 24.33
C ARG A 114 10.33 33.81 23.04
N ILE A 115 9.68 33.48 21.91
CA ILE A 115 10.11 33.90 20.55
C ILE A 115 9.14 34.88 19.88
N GLY A 116 8.03 35.25 20.53
CA GLY A 116 7.07 36.21 19.97
C GLY A 116 5.75 36.31 20.74
N THR A 117 4.77 36.92 20.08
CA THR A 117 3.41 37.09 20.60
C THR A 117 2.39 36.90 19.48
N LEU A 118 1.24 36.31 19.82
CA LEU A 118 0.04 36.30 19.00
C LEU A 118 -0.58 37.72 18.91
N PRO A 119 -1.40 37.98 17.88
CA PRO A 119 -2.07 39.30 17.74
C PRO A 119 -3.03 39.61 18.90
N THR A 120 -3.62 38.59 19.53
CA THR A 120 -4.53 38.65 20.68
C THR A 120 -4.27 37.49 21.62
N THR A 121 -4.77 37.56 22.84
CA THR A 121 -4.82 36.43 23.77
C THR A 121 -5.79 35.37 23.22
N LEU A 122 -5.39 34.13 23.07
CA LEU A 122 -6.24 33.05 22.55
C LEU A 122 -5.92 31.70 23.21
N ALA A 123 -6.96 30.93 23.48
CA ALA A 123 -6.89 29.55 23.93
C ALA A 123 -8.03 28.70 23.32
N TYR A 124 -7.97 27.39 23.40
CA TYR A 124 -9.02 26.45 22.97
C TYR A 124 -9.39 26.52 21.49
N GLY A 125 -8.47 26.95 20.64
CA GLY A 125 -8.54 26.85 19.18
C GLY A 125 -7.89 25.57 18.65
N VAL A 126 -7.88 25.42 17.35
CA VAL A 126 -7.23 24.32 16.64
C VAL A 126 -5.89 24.78 16.06
N SER A 127 -4.87 23.95 16.15
CA SER A 127 -3.57 24.15 15.51
C SER A 127 -3.20 22.99 14.60
N ILE A 128 -2.72 23.31 13.41
CA ILE A 128 -2.35 22.32 12.38
C ILE A 128 -0.93 22.64 11.89
N THR A 129 0.00 21.72 12.06
CA THR A 129 1.34 21.83 11.48
C THR A 129 1.29 21.60 9.97
N THR A 130 1.85 22.53 9.20
CA THR A 130 2.01 22.45 7.75
C THR A 130 3.49 22.64 7.37
N GLN A 131 3.83 22.44 6.10
CA GLN A 131 5.18 22.71 5.61
C GLN A 131 5.60 24.21 5.74
N GLU A 132 4.64 25.12 5.72
CA GLU A 132 4.89 26.56 5.83
C GLU A 132 4.94 27.06 7.28
N GLY A 133 4.45 26.27 8.26
CA GLY A 133 4.34 26.66 9.65
C GLY A 133 3.11 26.07 10.32
N ILE A 134 2.57 26.77 11.32
CA ILE A 134 1.39 26.33 12.11
C ILE A 134 0.18 27.19 11.73
N VAL A 135 -0.87 26.57 11.23
CA VAL A 135 -2.16 27.23 11.04
C VAL A 135 -2.91 27.20 12.37
N CYS A 136 -3.20 28.38 12.91
CA CYS A 136 -3.98 28.59 14.14
C CYS A 136 -5.38 29.04 13.76
N ILE A 137 -6.42 28.38 14.29
CA ILE A 137 -7.82 28.55 13.87
C ILE A 137 -8.68 28.78 15.09
N GLY A 138 -9.48 29.86 15.08
CA GLY A 138 -10.47 30.16 16.11
C GLY A 138 -9.90 30.32 17.53
N GLY A 139 -10.60 29.81 18.53
CA GLY A 139 -10.25 29.86 19.93
C GLY A 139 -11.10 30.89 20.69
N ASN A 140 -10.73 31.16 21.96
CA ASN A 140 -11.43 32.05 22.85
C ASN A 140 -10.44 33.04 23.48
N ASP A 141 -10.83 34.33 23.56
CA ASP A 141 -9.98 35.39 24.12
C ASP A 141 -10.21 35.61 25.65
N GLY A 142 -11.06 34.81 26.25
CA GLY A 142 -11.52 34.89 27.64
C GLY A 142 -12.88 35.60 27.82
N LYS A 143 -13.45 36.12 26.71
CA LYS A 143 -14.78 36.72 26.67
C LYS A 143 -15.62 36.15 25.53
N ASN A 144 -15.08 36.06 24.34
CA ASN A 144 -15.78 35.66 23.12
C ASN A 144 -15.00 34.58 22.35
N SER A 145 -15.75 33.76 21.63
CA SER A 145 -15.17 32.87 20.61
C SER A 145 -14.63 33.69 19.44
N SER A 146 -13.60 33.20 18.76
CA SER A 146 -12.90 33.86 17.66
C SER A 146 -13.17 33.15 16.33
N ASP A 147 -13.29 33.93 15.25
CA ASP A 147 -13.33 33.46 13.86
C ASP A 147 -11.98 33.55 13.15
N ARG A 148 -10.95 34.09 13.83
CA ARG A 148 -9.65 34.36 13.24
C ARG A 148 -8.91 33.10 12.85
N VAL A 149 -8.29 33.13 11.68
CA VAL A 149 -7.38 32.11 11.18
C VAL A 149 -6.09 32.79 10.72
N PHE A 150 -4.95 32.26 11.14
CA PHE A 150 -3.65 32.80 10.76
C PHE A 150 -2.57 31.74 10.71
N LEU A 151 -1.61 31.93 9.83
CA LEU A 151 -0.42 31.10 9.71
C LEU A 151 0.69 31.71 10.57
N LEU A 152 1.22 30.92 11.49
CA LEU A 152 2.40 31.24 12.30
C LEU A 152 3.63 30.62 11.62
N LYS A 153 4.56 31.46 11.14
CA LYS A 153 5.77 31.01 10.44
C LYS A 153 7.01 31.72 10.91
N LYS A 154 8.16 31.11 10.68
CA LYS A 154 9.47 31.68 11.00
C LYS A 154 9.74 32.93 10.15
N LYS A 155 10.41 33.92 10.74
CA LYS A 155 10.86 35.10 10.02
C LYS A 155 12.14 34.79 9.25
N ALA A 156 12.18 35.14 7.97
CA ALA A 156 13.19 34.66 6.99
C ALA A 156 14.67 34.90 7.37
N LYS A 157 15.00 35.79 8.31
CA LYS A 157 16.35 36.13 8.72
C LYS A 157 16.70 35.84 10.18
N ASP A 158 15.73 35.39 10.99
CA ASP A 158 15.93 35.24 12.43
C ASP A 158 15.31 33.92 12.89
N LYS A 159 16.18 33.01 13.37
CA LYS A 159 15.78 31.67 13.85
C LYS A 159 14.91 31.73 15.12
N LEU A 160 14.90 32.89 15.81
CA LEU A 160 14.26 33.08 17.11
C LEU A 160 12.96 33.92 17.02
N SER A 161 12.54 34.36 15.84
CA SER A 161 11.31 35.16 15.70
C SER A 161 10.32 34.54 14.72
N VAL A 162 9.04 34.69 15.08
CA VAL A 162 7.90 34.22 14.28
C VAL A 162 7.03 35.40 13.86
N THR A 163 6.35 35.23 12.73
CA THR A 163 5.35 36.16 12.20
C THR A 163 4.03 35.49 11.96
N THR A 164 2.96 36.27 12.08
CA THR A 164 1.58 35.82 11.78
C THR A 164 1.13 36.37 10.43
N THR A 165 0.57 35.51 9.58
CA THR A 165 -0.05 35.91 8.29
C THR A 165 -1.53 35.55 8.35
N PRO A 166 -2.45 36.52 8.16
CA PRO A 166 -3.89 36.21 8.14
C PRO A 166 -4.25 35.22 7.03
N LEU A 167 -5.17 34.34 7.34
CA LEU A 167 -5.83 33.40 6.40
C LEU A 167 -7.35 33.69 6.44
N PRO A 168 -8.14 33.10 5.51
CA PRO A 168 -9.60 33.28 5.50
C PRO A 168 -10.24 32.93 6.85
N SER A 169 -10.99 33.87 7.44
CA SER A 169 -11.67 33.69 8.71
C SER A 169 -12.74 32.59 8.64
N LEU A 170 -13.01 31.93 9.77
CA LEU A 170 -14.12 31.00 9.88
C LEU A 170 -15.47 31.69 9.58
N PRO A 171 -16.46 30.96 9.02
CA PRO A 171 -17.81 31.51 8.78
C PRO A 171 -18.53 31.95 10.05
N ILE A 172 -18.22 31.30 11.17
CA ILE A 172 -18.69 31.61 12.52
C ILE A 172 -17.55 31.57 13.52
N PRO A 173 -17.55 32.36 14.61
CA PRO A 173 -16.57 32.22 15.66
C PRO A 173 -16.73 30.89 16.39
N LEU A 174 -15.62 30.15 16.60
CA LEU A 174 -15.61 28.85 17.25
C LEU A 174 -14.51 28.72 18.29
N ASP A 175 -14.81 28.03 19.37
CA ASP A 175 -13.85 27.54 20.36
C ASP A 175 -14.19 26.12 20.83
N ASN A 176 -13.22 25.42 21.45
CA ASN A 176 -13.36 24.05 21.92
C ASN A 176 -13.84 23.05 20.82
N PHE A 177 -13.59 23.36 19.57
CA PHE A 177 -13.84 22.54 18.40
C PHE A 177 -12.59 21.74 18.04
N SER A 178 -12.71 20.87 17.05
CA SER A 178 -11.58 20.05 16.59
C SER A 178 -11.37 20.19 15.08
N GLY A 179 -10.12 19.96 14.63
CA GLY A 179 -9.78 20.05 13.23
C GLY A 179 -8.46 19.38 12.91
N ALA A 180 -8.27 19.07 11.62
CA ALA A 180 -7.08 18.45 11.08
C ALA A 180 -6.93 18.78 9.57
N ALA A 181 -5.74 18.60 9.00
CA ALA A 181 -5.52 18.73 7.57
C ALA A 181 -5.37 17.38 6.89
N ALA A 182 -5.91 17.27 5.66
CA ALA A 182 -5.66 16.16 4.77
C ALA A 182 -4.29 16.30 4.07
N PRO A 183 -3.74 15.21 3.48
CA PRO A 183 -2.44 15.24 2.80
C PRO A 183 -2.38 16.23 1.62
N ASP A 184 -3.51 16.57 1.01
CA ASP A 184 -3.60 17.58 -0.05
C ASP A 184 -3.62 19.02 0.47
N GLY A 185 -3.48 19.23 1.78
CA GLY A 185 -3.51 20.52 2.44
C GLY A 185 -4.91 21.06 2.75
N THR A 186 -5.97 20.33 2.44
CA THR A 186 -7.35 20.73 2.81
C THR A 186 -7.54 20.62 4.31
N ILE A 187 -7.95 21.71 4.94
CA ILE A 187 -8.24 21.78 6.38
C ILE A 187 -9.72 21.44 6.62
N TYR A 188 -10.00 20.61 7.62
CA TYR A 188 -11.32 20.24 8.09
C TYR A 188 -11.47 20.64 9.55
N VAL A 189 -12.63 21.21 9.90
CA VAL A 189 -12.98 21.57 11.29
C VAL A 189 -14.43 21.17 11.58
N ALA A 190 -14.72 20.78 12.82
CA ALA A 190 -16.07 20.39 13.23
C ALA A 190 -16.31 20.57 14.73
N GLY A 191 -17.57 20.82 15.09
CA GLY A 191 -18.06 20.83 16.46
C GLY A 191 -17.70 22.09 17.26
N GLY A 192 -17.49 21.91 18.57
CA GLY A 192 -17.18 22.99 19.50
C GLY A 192 -18.40 23.84 19.87
N GLN A 193 -18.12 25.10 20.14
CA GLN A 193 -19.15 26.07 20.51
C GLN A 193 -18.86 27.45 19.95
N SER A 194 -19.91 28.28 19.80
CA SER A 194 -19.85 29.68 19.43
C SER A 194 -20.41 30.51 20.55
N ASN A 195 -19.57 31.25 21.26
CA ASN A 195 -19.97 32.08 22.41
C ASN A 195 -20.84 31.32 23.45
N GLY A 196 -20.46 30.08 23.77
CA GLY A 196 -21.14 29.19 24.72
C GLY A 196 -22.32 28.41 24.13
N VAL A 197 -22.66 28.60 22.84
CA VAL A 197 -23.70 27.82 22.17
C VAL A 197 -23.04 26.70 21.39
N ALA A 198 -23.40 25.47 21.71
CA ALA A 198 -22.87 24.29 21.08
C ALA A 198 -23.15 24.21 19.56
N SER A 199 -22.16 23.77 18.76
CA SER A 199 -22.23 23.73 17.31
C SER A 199 -22.15 22.29 16.80
N GLN A 200 -22.93 21.99 15.74
CA GLN A 200 -22.87 20.74 14.97
C GLN A 200 -22.21 20.94 13.59
N LEU A 201 -21.85 22.18 13.28
CA LEU A 201 -21.36 22.55 11.96
C LEU A 201 -19.97 21.98 11.71
N ALA A 202 -19.71 21.73 10.45
CA ALA A 202 -18.41 21.29 9.95
C ALA A 202 -18.06 22.10 8.69
N PHE A 203 -16.78 22.45 8.55
CA PHE A 203 -16.30 23.25 7.44
C PHE A 203 -15.00 22.66 6.88
N SER A 204 -14.72 22.97 5.61
CA SER A 204 -13.43 22.70 4.99
C SER A 204 -12.88 23.93 4.28
N LEU A 205 -11.55 24.05 4.27
CA LEU A 205 -10.82 25.09 3.51
C LEU A 205 -9.74 24.38 2.71
N LYS A 206 -9.87 24.45 1.37
CA LYS A 206 -8.84 23.91 0.49
C LYS A 206 -7.67 24.89 0.37
N ALA A 207 -6.45 24.36 0.22
CA ALA A 207 -5.26 25.18 0.08
C ALA A 207 -5.40 26.17 -1.09
N GLY A 208 -5.22 27.48 -0.82
CA GLY A 208 -5.34 28.55 -1.80
C GLY A 208 -6.77 29.09 -2.02
N GLU A 209 -7.81 28.48 -1.47
CA GLU A 209 -9.18 29.02 -1.50
C GLU A 209 -9.32 30.18 -0.49
N LYS A 210 -10.27 31.09 -0.80
CA LYS A 210 -10.52 32.30 0.02
C LYS A 210 -11.72 32.16 0.95
N GLU A 211 -12.50 31.08 0.78
CA GLU A 211 -13.74 30.88 1.52
C GLU A 211 -13.82 29.45 2.04
N TRP A 212 -14.36 29.31 3.25
CA TRP A 212 -14.67 28.02 3.84
C TRP A 212 -15.92 27.43 3.21
N LYS A 213 -15.88 26.16 2.90
CA LYS A 213 -17.03 25.40 2.41
C LYS A 213 -17.70 24.71 3.60
N GLU A 214 -19.02 24.87 3.73
CA GLU A 214 -19.81 24.12 4.68
C GLU A 214 -19.95 22.65 4.23
N LEU A 215 -19.79 21.75 5.18
CA LEU A 215 -19.95 20.29 5.00
C LEU A 215 -21.26 19.85 5.62
N PRO A 216 -21.74 18.61 5.33
CA PRO A 216 -22.84 18.02 6.08
C PRO A 216 -22.60 18.11 7.58
N SER A 217 -23.56 18.58 8.34
CA SER A 217 -23.49 18.70 9.79
C SER A 217 -23.29 17.33 10.46
N MET A 218 -22.63 17.33 11.62
CA MET A 218 -22.47 16.10 12.40
C MET A 218 -23.82 15.48 12.77
N PRO A 219 -23.96 14.14 12.71
CA PRO A 219 -25.25 13.46 12.89
C PRO A 219 -25.73 13.38 14.34
N ASP A 220 -24.86 13.65 15.30
CA ASP A 220 -25.20 13.68 16.73
C ASP A 220 -25.23 15.11 17.27
N ASN A 221 -25.60 15.23 18.54
CA ASN A 221 -25.51 16.51 19.25
C ASN A 221 -24.04 16.98 19.25
N SER A 222 -23.85 18.28 19.39
CA SER A 222 -22.53 18.92 19.40
C SER A 222 -21.47 18.17 20.20
N ARG A 223 -20.20 18.32 19.78
CA ARG A 223 -19.03 17.77 20.47
C ARG A 223 -18.09 18.89 20.88
N ILE A 224 -18.06 19.18 22.17
CA ILE A 224 -17.18 20.17 22.81
C ILE A 224 -15.97 19.43 23.36
N GLN A 225 -14.76 20.00 23.22
CA GLN A 225 -13.48 19.39 23.64
C GLN A 225 -13.22 17.98 23.03
N SER A 226 -13.69 17.76 21.82
CA SER A 226 -13.27 16.61 21.01
C SER A 226 -11.87 16.83 20.46
N THR A 227 -11.27 15.77 19.93
CA THR A 227 -10.02 15.83 19.18
C THR A 227 -10.25 15.32 17.76
N ALA A 228 -9.43 15.75 16.78
CA ALA A 228 -9.58 15.29 15.42
C ALA A 228 -8.26 14.99 14.73
N VAL A 229 -8.32 14.05 13.77
CA VAL A 229 -7.23 13.72 12.87
C VAL A 229 -7.78 13.45 11.46
N VAL A 230 -6.93 13.60 10.45
CA VAL A 230 -7.15 12.96 9.15
C VAL A 230 -6.23 11.75 9.06
N GLN A 231 -6.80 10.59 8.76
CA GLN A 231 -6.07 9.34 8.57
C GLN A 231 -6.64 8.56 7.38
N ASN A 232 -5.83 7.71 6.76
CA ASN A 232 -6.32 6.89 5.65
C ASN A 232 -7.26 5.79 6.16
N GLY A 233 -8.35 5.59 5.44
CA GLY A 233 -9.21 4.42 5.54
C GLY A 233 -9.02 3.48 4.36
N ALA A 234 -9.97 2.55 4.20
CA ALA A 234 -9.95 1.55 3.13
C ALA A 234 -9.94 2.16 1.70
N ASN A 235 -10.62 3.29 1.50
CA ASN A 235 -10.87 3.88 0.18
C ASN A 235 -10.33 5.32 0.02
N GLY A 236 -9.57 5.82 0.97
CA GLY A 236 -9.02 7.16 0.96
C GLY A 236 -9.00 7.82 2.32
N PRO A 237 -8.67 9.12 2.38
CA PRO A 237 -8.57 9.84 3.64
C PRO A 237 -9.95 10.01 4.30
N LEU A 238 -9.94 9.92 5.62
CA LEU A 238 -11.08 10.06 6.53
C LEU A 238 -10.78 11.18 7.51
N PHE A 239 -11.73 12.07 7.76
CA PHE A 239 -11.65 13.05 8.83
C PHE A 239 -12.37 12.48 10.06
N LEU A 240 -11.65 12.24 11.16
CA LEU A 240 -12.16 11.62 12.37
C LEU A 240 -12.31 12.69 13.45
N VAL A 241 -13.48 12.73 14.10
CA VAL A 241 -13.77 13.54 15.29
C VAL A 241 -14.00 12.59 16.45
N ILE A 242 -13.09 12.56 17.41
CA ILE A 242 -13.05 11.54 18.46
C ILE A 242 -13.40 12.15 19.80
N GLY A 243 -14.31 11.48 20.52
CA GLY A 243 -14.71 11.88 21.87
C GLY A 243 -15.46 13.21 21.90
N GLY A 244 -15.19 14.01 22.94
CA GLY A 244 -15.93 15.21 23.26
C GLY A 244 -17.18 14.94 24.11
N TYR A 245 -17.88 16.01 24.51
CA TYR A 245 -19.12 15.92 25.25
C TYR A 245 -20.20 16.83 24.66
N SER A 246 -21.45 16.53 24.95
CA SER A 246 -22.59 17.36 24.60
C SER A 246 -23.09 18.13 25.82
N ASP A 247 -23.15 19.45 25.73
CA ASP A 247 -23.72 20.27 26.77
C ASP A 247 -25.27 20.14 26.86
N ILE A 248 -25.88 19.72 25.76
CA ILE A 248 -27.34 19.48 25.68
C ILE A 248 -27.72 18.23 26.47
N THR A 249 -27.04 17.10 26.21
CA THR A 249 -27.36 15.81 26.85
C THR A 249 -26.60 15.56 28.14
N LYS A 250 -25.60 16.40 28.45
CA LYS A 250 -24.70 16.26 29.63
C LYS A 250 -23.96 14.89 29.61
N LYS A 251 -23.68 14.36 28.43
CA LYS A 251 -23.01 13.05 28.25
C LYS A 251 -21.75 13.19 27.43
N VAL A 252 -20.82 12.32 27.73
CA VAL A 252 -19.59 12.10 26.94
C VAL A 252 -19.91 11.22 25.75
N ALA A 253 -19.31 11.52 24.59
CA ALA A 253 -19.42 10.69 23.42
C ALA A 253 -18.71 9.34 23.62
N SER A 254 -19.44 8.25 23.44
CA SER A 254 -18.92 6.87 23.55
C SER A 254 -18.28 6.37 22.26
N GLU A 255 -18.41 7.09 21.15
CA GLU A 255 -17.96 6.71 19.82
C GLU A 255 -17.29 7.90 19.15
N GLY A 256 -16.38 7.63 18.20
CA GLY A 256 -15.89 8.63 17.26
C GLY A 256 -16.88 8.84 16.10
N LEU A 257 -16.75 9.96 15.40
CA LEU A 257 -17.40 10.23 14.12
C LEU A 257 -16.36 10.25 13.02
N ILE A 258 -16.68 9.64 11.90
CA ILE A 258 -15.84 9.59 10.71
C ILE A 258 -16.59 10.28 9.57
N TYR A 259 -15.98 11.31 9.00
CA TYR A 259 -16.42 11.90 7.74
C TYR A 259 -15.61 11.27 6.60
N ASP A 260 -16.29 10.48 5.75
CA ASP A 260 -15.70 9.97 4.51
C ASP A 260 -15.61 11.12 3.51
N ILE A 261 -14.38 11.61 3.28
CA ILE A 261 -14.13 12.78 2.44
C ILE A 261 -14.59 12.56 1.00
N LYS A 262 -14.45 11.33 0.47
CA LYS A 262 -14.86 11.01 -0.89
C LYS A 262 -16.38 10.91 -1.05
N LYS A 263 -17.06 10.32 -0.06
CA LYS A 263 -18.52 10.12 -0.10
C LYS A 263 -19.30 11.29 0.45
N SER A 264 -18.64 12.20 1.15
CA SER A 264 -19.26 13.33 1.86
C SER A 264 -20.33 12.89 2.85
N THR A 265 -20.09 11.82 3.60
CA THR A 265 -21.00 11.23 4.57
C THR A 265 -20.34 10.96 5.91
N TRP A 266 -21.12 11.13 6.99
CA TRP A 266 -20.72 10.80 8.34
C TRP A 266 -21.15 9.38 8.72
N HIS A 267 -20.30 8.69 9.49
CA HIS A 267 -20.63 7.44 10.18
C HIS A 267 -19.89 7.36 11.52
N LYS A 268 -20.31 6.43 12.38
CA LYS A 268 -19.73 6.25 13.71
C LYS A 268 -18.61 5.21 13.68
N THR A 269 -17.64 5.34 14.61
CA THR A 269 -16.68 4.28 14.92
C THR A 269 -17.32 3.22 15.81
N SER A 270 -16.63 2.10 16.02
CA SER A 270 -16.87 1.23 17.17
C SER A 270 -16.77 2.01 18.49
N PRO A 271 -17.45 1.56 19.58
CA PRO A 271 -17.37 2.19 20.89
C PRO A 271 -15.93 2.30 21.43
N ILE A 272 -15.62 3.43 22.06
CA ILE A 272 -14.31 3.67 22.66
C ILE A 272 -14.24 2.89 23.98
N VAL A 273 -13.51 1.79 23.97
CA VAL A 273 -13.39 0.90 25.12
C VAL A 273 -11.92 0.54 25.39
N SER A 274 -11.62 0.29 26.67
CA SER A 274 -10.36 -0.33 27.11
C SER A 274 -10.70 -1.44 28.09
N ASP A 275 -10.20 -2.63 27.83
CA ASP A 275 -10.46 -3.83 28.64
C ASP A 275 -11.96 -4.05 28.91
N GLY A 276 -12.79 -3.83 27.88
CA GLY A 276 -14.25 -3.95 27.93
C GLY A 276 -14.97 -2.83 28.68
N LYS A 277 -14.27 -1.80 29.17
CA LYS A 277 -14.86 -0.65 29.87
C LYS A 277 -14.91 0.58 28.96
N PRO A 278 -16.04 1.31 28.89
CA PRO A 278 -16.13 2.55 28.16
C PRO A 278 -15.13 3.60 28.67
N LEU A 279 -14.44 4.26 27.75
CA LEU A 279 -13.52 5.36 28.03
C LEU A 279 -14.04 6.68 27.49
N ALA A 280 -13.60 7.77 28.12
CA ALA A 280 -13.82 9.13 27.65
C ALA A 280 -12.58 9.63 26.89
N VAL A 281 -12.81 10.26 25.76
CA VAL A 281 -11.82 11.04 25.03
C VAL A 281 -12.31 12.50 25.01
N VAL A 282 -12.29 13.17 26.16
CA VAL A 282 -12.65 14.59 26.33
C VAL A 282 -11.43 15.33 26.83
N GLY A 283 -11.07 16.43 26.17
CA GLY A 283 -9.84 17.16 26.45
C GLY A 283 -8.57 16.36 26.16
N ALA A 284 -8.68 15.25 25.44
CA ALA A 284 -7.55 14.48 24.92
C ALA A 284 -6.96 15.13 23.67
N ALA A 285 -5.74 14.73 23.32
CA ALA A 285 -5.14 15.10 22.05
C ALA A 285 -4.93 13.83 21.17
N SER A 286 -5.06 13.96 19.87
CA SER A 286 -4.84 12.85 18.94
C SER A 286 -3.91 13.22 17.80
N VAL A 287 -3.17 12.22 17.31
CA VAL A 287 -2.28 12.34 16.18
C VAL A 287 -2.40 11.11 15.28
N PRO A 288 -2.19 11.25 13.96
CA PRO A 288 -2.09 10.09 13.09
C PRO A 288 -0.78 9.36 13.33
N SER A 289 -0.79 8.03 13.19
CA SER A 289 0.40 7.18 13.23
C SER A 289 0.34 6.16 12.11
N GLY A 290 1.47 5.92 11.44
CA GLY A 290 1.51 5.02 10.30
C GLY A 290 0.46 5.33 9.23
N SER A 291 0.00 4.29 8.54
CA SER A 291 -0.96 4.43 7.43
C SER A 291 -2.44 4.35 7.84
N MET A 292 -2.75 3.82 9.04
CA MET A 292 -4.12 3.48 9.41
C MET A 292 -4.44 3.65 10.92
N PHE A 293 -3.52 4.23 11.71
CA PHE A 293 -3.72 4.34 13.15
C PHE A 293 -3.92 5.79 13.59
N VAL A 294 -4.68 5.93 14.65
CA VAL A 294 -4.85 7.17 15.40
C VAL A 294 -4.44 6.92 16.83
N VAL A 295 -3.53 7.73 17.35
CA VAL A 295 -3.04 7.66 18.72
C VAL A 295 -3.66 8.78 19.53
N CYS A 296 -4.35 8.44 20.64
CA CYS A 296 -4.99 9.38 21.54
C CYS A 296 -4.27 9.40 22.89
N PHE A 297 -4.02 10.60 23.41
CA PHE A 297 -3.30 10.86 24.65
C PHE A 297 -4.23 11.50 25.68
N GLY A 298 -4.25 10.94 26.90
CA GLY A 298 -4.93 11.54 28.04
C GLY A 298 -6.46 11.61 27.95
N GLY A 299 -7.01 12.64 28.53
CA GLY A 299 -8.45 12.90 28.64
C GLY A 299 -9.01 12.65 30.05
N VAL A 300 -10.23 13.10 30.28
CA VAL A 300 -10.90 12.99 31.59
C VAL A 300 -11.47 11.58 31.84
N ASN A 301 -11.77 11.28 33.09
CA ASN A 301 -12.55 10.09 33.44
C ASN A 301 -14.04 10.30 33.10
N LYS A 302 -14.65 9.36 32.38
CA LYS A 302 -16.04 9.46 31.89
C LYS A 302 -17.04 9.69 33.03
N ASP A 303 -17.06 8.80 34.01
CA ASP A 303 -18.09 8.77 35.02
C ASP A 303 -18.02 10.02 35.94
N ILE A 304 -16.80 10.39 36.35
CA ILE A 304 -16.57 11.58 37.16
C ILE A 304 -16.95 12.85 36.38
N PHE A 305 -16.60 12.94 35.10
CA PHE A 305 -16.88 14.11 34.29
C PHE A 305 -18.38 14.23 33.97
N GLU A 306 -19.08 13.15 33.63
CA GLU A 306 -20.54 13.16 33.46
C GLU A 306 -21.29 13.57 34.72
N SER A 307 -20.88 13.05 35.90
CA SER A 307 -21.45 13.45 37.20
C SER A 307 -21.22 14.93 37.46
N ALA A 308 -20.04 15.45 37.11
CA ALA A 308 -19.75 16.89 37.25
C ALA A 308 -20.60 17.75 36.29
N LEU A 309 -20.81 17.33 35.06
CA LEU A 309 -21.70 18.02 34.11
C LEU A 309 -23.16 18.06 34.57
N GLN A 310 -23.59 17.07 35.36
CA GLN A 310 -24.91 16.97 35.96
C GLN A 310 -24.99 17.73 37.28
N GLY A 311 -23.90 18.39 37.73
CA GLY A 311 -23.87 19.17 38.97
C GLY A 311 -23.83 18.36 40.29
N GLN A 312 -23.51 17.05 40.22
CA GLN A 312 -23.56 16.15 41.38
C GLN A 312 -22.54 16.50 42.49
N TYR A 313 -21.43 17.17 42.15
CA TYR A 313 -20.37 17.51 43.09
C TYR A 313 -20.40 18.95 43.58
N GLY A 314 -21.19 19.84 42.96
CA GLY A 314 -21.26 21.25 43.32
C GLY A 314 -19.88 21.92 43.43
N ASP A 315 -19.68 22.76 44.43
CA ASP A 315 -18.43 23.50 44.71
C ASP A 315 -17.27 22.61 45.15
N ASP A 316 -17.51 21.36 45.52
CA ASP A 316 -16.46 20.43 45.97
C ASP A 316 -15.71 19.82 44.80
N TYR A 317 -16.26 19.88 43.56
CA TYR A 317 -15.62 19.33 42.36
C TYR A 317 -14.16 19.79 42.20
N LEU A 318 -13.86 21.05 42.49
CA LEU A 318 -12.50 21.58 42.29
C LEU A 318 -11.54 21.31 43.46
N LYS A 319 -12.00 20.81 44.58
CA LYS A 319 -11.23 20.67 45.84
C LYS A 319 -10.48 19.34 45.98
N HIS A 320 -10.81 18.32 45.15
CA HIS A 320 -10.21 16.99 45.25
C HIS A 320 -8.71 16.97 44.81
N SER A 321 -7.99 15.93 45.24
CA SER A 321 -6.62 15.66 44.77
C SER A 321 -6.58 15.26 43.29
N PRO A 322 -5.46 15.40 42.56
CA PRO A 322 -5.35 14.97 41.15
C PRO A 322 -5.75 13.50 40.91
N GLU A 323 -5.42 12.61 41.83
CA GLU A 323 -5.69 11.17 41.73
C GLU A 323 -7.19 10.86 41.76
N TRP A 324 -8.00 11.68 42.48
CA TRP A 324 -9.44 11.50 42.54
C TRP A 324 -10.11 11.64 41.17
N TYR A 325 -9.61 12.54 40.27
CA TYR A 325 -10.20 12.79 38.96
C TYR A 325 -9.94 11.62 37.96
N ARG A 326 -9.01 10.73 38.25
CA ARG A 326 -8.71 9.54 37.44
C ARG A 326 -8.61 9.86 35.96
N PHE A 327 -7.88 10.94 35.61
CA PHE A 327 -7.63 11.26 34.24
C PHE A 327 -6.95 10.08 33.53
N ASN A 328 -7.27 9.84 32.26
CA ASN A 328 -6.80 8.70 31.50
C ASN A 328 -5.27 8.69 31.37
N PRO A 329 -4.57 7.71 31.97
CA PRO A 329 -3.12 7.58 31.84
C PRO A 329 -2.72 6.77 30.59
N SER A 330 -3.70 6.24 29.83
CA SER A 330 -3.47 5.24 28.79
C SER A 330 -3.25 5.87 27.44
N LEU A 331 -2.37 5.26 26.66
CA LEU A 331 -2.19 5.51 25.25
C LEU A 331 -3.23 4.66 24.49
N LEU A 332 -4.25 5.32 23.93
CA LEU A 332 -5.31 4.66 23.17
C LEU A 332 -4.98 4.70 21.70
N ILE A 333 -5.16 3.60 21.01
CA ILE A 333 -4.91 3.47 19.59
C ILE A 333 -6.17 2.98 18.88
N TYR A 334 -6.54 3.65 17.81
CA TYR A 334 -7.64 3.29 16.94
C TYR A 334 -7.12 2.90 15.57
N ASN A 335 -7.63 1.81 15.01
CA ASN A 335 -7.33 1.37 13.65
C ASN A 335 -8.53 1.67 12.74
N THR A 336 -8.30 2.48 11.70
CA THR A 336 -9.34 2.92 10.76
C THR A 336 -9.85 1.83 9.81
N ILE A 337 -9.11 0.73 9.65
CA ILE A 337 -9.46 -0.39 8.76
C ILE A 337 -10.23 -1.46 9.51
N THR A 338 -9.71 -1.88 10.67
CA THR A 338 -10.36 -2.93 11.48
C THR A 338 -11.49 -2.41 12.36
N ASP A 339 -11.60 -1.07 12.49
CA ASP A 339 -12.52 -0.39 13.39
C ASP A 339 -12.43 -0.96 14.81
N ALA A 340 -11.21 -0.95 15.36
CA ALA A 340 -10.91 -1.51 16.67
C ALA A 340 -10.07 -0.54 17.50
N TRP A 341 -10.39 -0.50 18.81
CA TRP A 341 -9.64 0.25 19.81
C TRP A 341 -8.77 -0.67 20.63
N VAL A 342 -7.60 -0.18 21.03
CA VAL A 342 -6.68 -0.89 21.92
C VAL A 342 -5.99 0.08 22.87
N THR A 343 -5.70 -0.39 24.08
CA THR A 343 -4.83 0.29 25.06
C THR A 343 -3.45 -0.32 24.98
N GLU A 344 -2.46 0.45 24.51
CA GLU A 344 -1.09 -0.07 24.35
C GLU A 344 -0.34 -0.04 25.67
N THR A 345 -0.31 1.11 26.34
CA THR A 345 0.41 1.29 27.61
C THR A 345 -0.22 2.40 28.41
N SER A 346 0.16 2.51 29.67
CA SER A 346 -0.26 3.60 30.55
C SER A 346 0.94 4.24 31.26
N SER A 347 0.88 5.56 31.41
CA SER A 347 1.87 6.33 32.17
C SER A 347 1.18 7.47 32.91
N PRO A 348 1.49 7.68 34.20
CA PRO A 348 0.98 8.85 34.95
C PRO A 348 1.28 10.18 34.26
N LEU A 349 2.34 10.24 33.44
CA LEU A 349 2.71 11.42 32.65
C LEU A 349 1.69 11.77 31.56
N LEU A 350 0.80 10.85 31.19
CA LEU A 350 -0.28 11.05 30.20
C LEU A 350 -1.63 11.39 30.86
N ALA A 351 -1.76 11.25 32.18
CA ALA A 351 -3.00 11.50 32.90
C ALA A 351 -3.34 13.00 32.99
N ARG A 352 -3.68 13.61 31.85
CA ARG A 352 -3.94 15.06 31.68
C ARG A 352 -5.05 15.30 30.67
N ALA A 353 -5.65 16.50 30.76
CA ALA A 353 -6.61 17.02 29.79
C ALA A 353 -6.13 18.38 29.22
N GLY A 354 -6.54 18.72 28.00
CA GLY A 354 -6.17 20.00 27.37
C GLY A 354 -4.67 20.18 27.13
N MET A 355 -3.92 19.07 27.03
CA MET A 355 -2.50 19.06 26.68
C MET A 355 -2.30 19.36 25.20
N SER A 356 -1.10 19.81 24.86
CA SER A 356 -0.63 19.91 23.47
C SER A 356 0.19 18.68 23.09
N VAL A 357 -0.05 18.12 21.93
CA VAL A 357 0.78 17.03 21.36
C VAL A 357 1.37 17.48 20.05
N ILE A 358 2.70 17.47 19.96
CA ILE A 358 3.47 17.95 18.80
C ILE A 358 4.18 16.77 18.15
N PRO A 359 3.89 16.42 16.88
CA PRO A 359 4.65 15.43 16.13
C PRO A 359 6.10 15.90 15.88
N MET A 360 7.08 15.05 16.23
CA MET A 360 8.52 15.31 16.12
C MET A 360 9.24 14.06 15.58
N ASN A 361 9.49 13.95 14.28
CA ASN A 361 10.28 12.86 13.67
C ASN A 361 9.98 11.45 14.25
N ASN A 362 8.82 10.89 13.99
CA ASN A 362 8.36 9.60 14.52
C ASN A 362 8.24 9.50 16.06
N GLN A 363 8.18 10.63 16.74
CA GLN A 363 7.97 10.75 18.17
C GLN A 363 6.89 11.80 18.43
N TRP A 364 6.37 11.83 19.64
CA TRP A 364 5.35 12.82 20.03
C TRP A 364 5.77 13.53 21.30
N MET A 365 5.83 14.85 21.24
CA MET A 365 6.09 15.67 22.40
C MET A 365 4.76 16.06 23.05
N VAL A 366 4.50 15.56 24.24
CA VAL A 366 3.34 15.91 25.09
C VAL A 366 3.73 17.05 26.00
N VAL A 367 3.05 18.19 25.87
CA VAL A 367 3.42 19.42 26.57
C VAL A 367 2.27 19.86 27.47
N SER A 368 2.55 20.04 28.76
CA SER A 368 1.67 20.70 29.72
C SER A 368 0.26 20.04 29.80
N GLY A 369 -0.82 20.81 29.92
CA GLY A 369 -2.19 20.32 30.12
C GLY A 369 -2.62 20.34 31.60
N GLU A 370 -3.88 19.99 31.86
CA GLU A 370 -4.43 19.93 33.21
C GLU A 370 -4.16 18.58 33.87
N SER A 371 -3.55 18.59 35.06
CA SER A 371 -3.45 17.41 35.93
C SER A 371 -4.70 17.23 36.79
N LYS A 372 -5.43 18.29 37.06
CA LYS A 372 -6.79 18.36 37.56
C LYS A 372 -7.43 19.69 37.15
N PRO A 373 -8.76 19.83 37.18
CA PRO A 373 -9.39 21.10 36.85
C PRO A 373 -8.76 22.27 37.62
N GLY A 374 -8.29 23.28 36.89
CA GLY A 374 -7.65 24.47 37.45
C GLY A 374 -6.16 24.39 37.74
N ILE A 375 -5.50 23.25 37.60
CA ILE A 375 -4.04 23.10 37.80
C ILE A 375 -3.42 22.62 36.50
N ARG A 376 -2.42 23.36 35.96
CA ARG A 376 -1.68 23.04 34.70
C ARG A 376 -0.33 22.47 35.05
N ALA A 377 -0.07 21.26 34.55
CA ALA A 377 1.23 20.61 34.66
C ALA A 377 2.29 21.37 33.84
N THR A 378 3.49 21.45 34.38
CA THR A 378 4.67 22.02 33.67
C THR A 378 5.44 20.99 32.87
N ASP A 379 5.18 19.70 33.10
CA ASP A 379 5.98 18.62 32.52
C ASP A 379 5.85 18.55 31.00
N VAL A 380 6.96 18.22 30.36
CA VAL A 380 7.08 17.95 28.93
C VAL A 380 7.65 16.54 28.77
N THR A 381 6.99 15.71 28.00
CA THR A 381 7.32 14.29 27.83
C THR A 381 7.44 13.95 26.36
N MET A 382 8.60 13.45 25.96
CA MET A 382 8.75 12.83 24.64
C MET A 382 8.26 11.39 24.72
N VAL A 383 7.32 11.04 23.86
CA VAL A 383 6.78 9.68 23.71
C VAL A 383 7.34 9.12 22.41
N LYS A 384 8.09 8.02 22.50
CA LYS A 384 8.66 7.31 21.37
C LYS A 384 8.07 5.93 21.29
N MET A 385 7.62 5.55 20.09
CA MET A 385 7.17 4.19 19.80
C MET A 385 8.17 3.55 18.84
N GLU A 386 8.68 2.41 19.21
CA GLU A 386 9.64 1.63 18.40
C GLU A 386 9.10 0.23 18.20
N THR A 387 9.24 -0.27 16.98
CA THR A 387 8.97 -1.68 16.68
C THR A 387 10.29 -2.43 16.61
N HIS A 388 10.35 -3.61 17.21
CA HIS A 388 11.53 -4.45 17.17
C HIS A 388 11.18 -5.76 16.46
N SER A 389 11.84 -6.05 15.36
CA SER A 389 11.77 -7.36 14.72
C SER A 389 13.17 -7.81 14.34
N GLU A 390 13.56 -9.01 14.74
CA GLU A 390 14.79 -9.66 14.32
C GLU A 390 14.48 -10.84 13.41
N PHE A 391 15.16 -10.93 12.27
CA PHE A 391 14.91 -12.01 11.29
C PHE A 391 15.30 -13.39 11.85
N GLY A 392 16.21 -13.47 12.79
CA GLY A 392 16.65 -14.69 13.47
C GLY A 392 17.45 -15.65 12.57
N TRP A 393 18.36 -16.44 13.18
CA TRP A 393 19.29 -17.29 12.46
C TRP A 393 18.62 -18.41 11.64
N LEU A 394 17.50 -18.97 12.13
CA LEU A 394 16.80 -20.06 11.46
C LEU A 394 16.14 -19.58 10.16
N ASN A 395 15.54 -18.40 10.16
CA ASN A 395 14.96 -17.77 8.98
C ASN A 395 16.05 -17.46 7.92
N TRP A 396 17.22 -16.96 8.37
CA TRP A 396 18.38 -16.79 7.50
C TRP A 396 18.85 -18.09 6.87
N THR A 397 18.88 -19.18 7.63
CA THR A 397 19.30 -20.50 7.13
C THR A 397 18.36 -20.97 6.00
N VAL A 398 17.04 -20.84 6.19
CA VAL A 398 16.05 -21.23 5.18
C VAL A 398 16.20 -20.36 3.92
N LEU A 399 16.33 -19.04 4.08
CA LEU A 399 16.50 -18.11 2.97
C LEU A 399 17.78 -18.39 2.18
N ILE A 400 18.91 -18.56 2.86
CA ILE A 400 20.20 -18.86 2.21
C ILE A 400 20.16 -20.20 1.50
N ALA A 401 19.55 -21.23 2.11
CA ALA A 401 19.39 -22.56 1.46
C ALA A 401 18.58 -22.44 0.15
N TYR A 402 17.49 -21.66 0.17
CA TYR A 402 16.71 -21.38 -1.04
C TYR A 402 17.56 -20.66 -2.11
N LEU A 403 18.29 -19.62 -1.76
CA LEU A 403 19.11 -18.86 -2.71
C LEU A 403 20.24 -19.72 -3.33
N LEU A 404 20.88 -20.55 -2.52
CA LEU A 404 21.91 -21.51 -3.00
C LEU A 404 21.28 -22.55 -3.95
N MET A 405 20.09 -23.04 -3.65
CA MET A 405 19.35 -23.95 -4.52
C MET A 405 19.08 -23.32 -5.89
N MET A 406 18.74 -22.03 -5.96
CA MET A 406 18.51 -21.33 -7.24
C MET A 406 19.80 -21.20 -8.06
N ILE A 407 20.93 -20.89 -7.42
CA ILE A 407 22.25 -20.83 -8.11
C ILE A 407 22.63 -22.22 -8.64
N ALA A 408 22.44 -23.27 -7.82
CA ALA A 408 22.73 -24.65 -8.22
C ALA A 408 21.87 -25.09 -9.42
N LEU A 409 20.59 -24.65 -9.46
CA LEU A 409 19.70 -24.90 -10.59
C LEU A 409 20.22 -24.23 -11.88
N GLY A 410 20.60 -22.95 -11.80
CA GLY A 410 21.20 -22.21 -12.92
C GLY A 410 22.45 -22.88 -13.45
N TYR A 411 23.36 -23.30 -12.56
CA TYR A 411 24.57 -24.03 -12.94
C TYR A 411 24.28 -25.40 -13.61
N TYR A 412 23.26 -26.11 -13.11
CA TYR A 412 22.85 -27.39 -13.72
C TYR A 412 22.37 -27.21 -15.16
N PHE A 413 21.53 -26.20 -15.44
CA PHE A 413 21.03 -25.98 -16.81
C PHE A 413 22.09 -25.35 -17.71
N MET A 414 23.01 -24.53 -17.22
CA MET A 414 24.14 -24.03 -18.00
C MET A 414 24.94 -25.15 -18.66
N LYS A 415 25.12 -26.28 -17.98
CA LYS A 415 25.86 -27.45 -18.52
C LYS A 415 25.10 -28.21 -19.61
N ARG A 416 23.81 -27.96 -19.79
CA ARG A 416 22.93 -28.65 -20.75
C ARG A 416 22.65 -27.83 -22.00
N GLU A 417 23.03 -26.55 -21.99
CA GLU A 417 22.79 -25.59 -23.06
C GLU A 417 23.84 -25.81 -24.19
N ASN A 418 23.36 -26.07 -25.41
CA ASN A 418 24.20 -26.35 -26.57
C ASN A 418 24.27 -25.22 -27.61
N GLY A 419 23.52 -24.13 -27.46
CA GLY A 419 23.54 -23.02 -28.42
C GLY A 419 22.44 -21.98 -28.19
N ALA A 420 22.34 -21.03 -29.13
CA ALA A 420 21.40 -19.91 -29.02
C ALA A 420 19.92 -20.36 -29.06
N GLU A 421 19.59 -21.41 -29.81
CA GLU A 421 18.21 -21.93 -29.86
C GLU A 421 17.77 -22.51 -28.51
N ASP A 422 18.67 -23.24 -27.82
CA ASP A 422 18.40 -23.73 -26.47
C ASP A 422 18.23 -22.57 -25.49
N PHE A 423 19.04 -21.51 -25.61
CA PHE A 423 18.93 -20.32 -24.74
C PHE A 423 17.58 -19.61 -24.88
N PHE A 424 17.05 -19.47 -26.12
CA PHE A 424 15.82 -18.72 -26.38
C PHE A 424 14.53 -19.56 -26.30
N LYS A 425 14.58 -20.82 -26.79
CA LYS A 425 13.40 -21.70 -26.92
C LYS A 425 13.48 -22.99 -26.11
N GLY A 426 14.56 -23.25 -25.38
CA GLY A 426 14.75 -24.48 -24.59
C GLY A 426 14.67 -25.76 -25.46
N GLY A 427 15.02 -25.66 -26.73
CA GLY A 427 14.96 -26.77 -27.68
C GLY A 427 13.57 -27.38 -27.88
N GLY A 428 12.48 -26.71 -27.51
CA GLY A 428 11.10 -27.21 -27.55
C GLY A 428 10.85 -28.42 -26.63
N ARG A 429 11.69 -28.63 -25.62
CA ARG A 429 11.65 -29.79 -24.70
C ARG A 429 10.82 -29.56 -23.45
N ILE A 430 10.33 -28.34 -23.22
CA ILE A 430 9.64 -27.98 -22.00
C ILE A 430 8.24 -28.59 -21.96
N PRO A 431 7.89 -29.39 -20.94
CA PRO A 431 6.57 -29.97 -20.81
C PRO A 431 5.51 -28.88 -20.55
N TRP A 432 4.32 -29.08 -21.13
CA TRP A 432 3.22 -28.10 -21.09
C TRP A 432 2.85 -27.64 -19.68
N TRP A 433 2.91 -28.53 -18.69
CA TRP A 433 2.61 -28.18 -17.30
C TRP A 433 3.67 -27.27 -16.66
N ALA A 434 4.96 -27.51 -17.00
CA ALA A 434 6.04 -26.64 -16.53
C ALA A 434 5.96 -25.27 -17.17
N ALA A 435 5.68 -25.21 -18.48
CA ALA A 435 5.42 -23.93 -19.16
C ALA A 435 4.22 -23.20 -18.56
N GLY A 436 3.12 -23.89 -18.25
CA GLY A 436 1.93 -23.33 -17.63
C GLY A 436 2.18 -22.77 -16.20
N ILE A 437 2.91 -23.50 -15.36
CA ILE A 437 3.34 -23.04 -14.05
C ILE A 437 4.29 -21.84 -14.18
N SER A 438 5.22 -21.87 -15.14
CA SER A 438 6.16 -20.77 -15.38
C SER A 438 5.42 -19.50 -15.84
N ILE A 439 4.43 -19.59 -16.74
CA ILE A 439 3.60 -18.43 -17.11
C ILE A 439 2.93 -17.88 -15.85
N TYR A 440 2.31 -18.75 -15.04
CA TYR A 440 1.66 -18.34 -13.80
C TYR A 440 2.63 -17.66 -12.83
N ALA A 441 3.78 -18.28 -12.53
CA ALA A 441 4.76 -17.74 -11.60
C ALA A 441 5.39 -16.43 -12.09
N THR A 442 5.53 -16.26 -13.43
CA THR A 442 6.00 -15.00 -14.04
C THR A 442 4.99 -13.87 -13.90
N MET A 443 3.70 -14.17 -14.09
CA MET A 443 2.62 -13.19 -13.97
C MET A 443 2.31 -12.85 -12.50
N LEU A 444 2.53 -13.80 -11.60
CA LEU A 444 2.37 -13.61 -10.16
C LEU A 444 3.68 -13.06 -9.58
N SER A 445 3.79 -11.74 -9.54
CA SER A 445 4.93 -11.06 -8.94
C SER A 445 4.83 -10.99 -7.41
N ALA A 446 5.93 -10.63 -6.75
CA ALA A 446 5.91 -10.35 -5.30
C ALA A 446 4.96 -9.19 -4.94
N ILE A 447 4.72 -8.26 -5.88
CA ILE A 447 3.70 -7.21 -5.72
C ILE A 447 2.33 -7.86 -5.54
N THR A 448 1.98 -8.81 -6.39
CA THR A 448 0.73 -9.57 -6.30
C THR A 448 0.63 -10.33 -4.97
N TYR A 449 1.73 -10.98 -4.56
CA TYR A 449 1.81 -11.78 -3.34
C TYR A 449 1.58 -10.97 -2.06
N MET A 450 2.01 -9.71 -2.03
CA MET A 450 1.85 -8.81 -0.88
C MET A 450 0.65 -7.89 -1.03
N ALA A 451 0.47 -7.27 -2.20
CA ALA A 451 -0.51 -6.21 -2.38
C ALA A 451 -1.95 -6.71 -2.51
N TYR A 452 -2.22 -7.91 -3.04
CA TYR A 452 -3.60 -8.44 -3.03
C TYR A 452 -4.10 -8.80 -1.63
N PRO A 453 -3.33 -9.49 -0.76
CA PRO A 453 -3.70 -9.61 0.64
C PRO A 453 -3.90 -8.26 1.33
N ALA A 454 -3.01 -7.29 1.13
CA ALA A 454 -3.12 -5.97 1.73
C ALA A 454 -4.35 -5.20 1.23
N LYS A 455 -4.67 -5.30 -0.05
CA LYS A 455 -5.88 -4.67 -0.62
C LYS A 455 -7.15 -5.34 -0.09
N ALA A 456 -7.20 -6.67 -0.02
CA ALA A 456 -8.33 -7.40 0.53
C ALA A 456 -8.48 -7.18 2.05
N PHE A 457 -7.36 -7.03 2.79
CA PHE A 457 -7.36 -6.60 4.19
C PHE A 457 -8.00 -5.22 4.35
N ALA A 458 -7.55 -4.24 3.56
CA ALA A 458 -8.04 -2.87 3.66
C ALA A 458 -9.49 -2.73 3.16
N THR A 459 -9.82 -3.35 2.02
CA THR A 459 -11.15 -3.27 1.36
C THR A 459 -11.90 -4.60 1.44
N ASN A 460 -12.04 -5.28 0.31
CA ASN A 460 -12.77 -6.54 0.14
C ASN A 460 -12.28 -7.28 -1.13
N TRP A 461 -13.09 -8.19 -1.67
CA TRP A 461 -12.77 -9.02 -2.84
C TRP A 461 -13.15 -8.40 -4.20
N THR A 462 -13.47 -7.12 -4.28
CA THR A 462 -13.90 -6.48 -5.55
C THR A 462 -12.85 -6.51 -6.66
N TYR A 463 -11.56 -6.65 -6.34
CA TYR A 463 -10.48 -6.83 -7.32
C TYR A 463 -10.32 -8.27 -7.82
N TYR A 464 -10.86 -9.27 -7.14
CA TYR A 464 -10.72 -10.68 -7.53
C TYR A 464 -11.29 -10.99 -8.92
N PRO A 465 -12.44 -10.46 -9.38
CA PRO A 465 -12.98 -10.71 -10.72
C PRO A 465 -12.01 -10.35 -11.86
N MET A 466 -11.09 -9.39 -11.65
CA MET A 466 -10.04 -9.05 -12.61
C MET A 466 -9.16 -10.28 -12.95
N LEU A 467 -8.85 -11.10 -11.96
CA LEU A 467 -8.01 -12.30 -12.14
C LEU A 467 -8.77 -13.44 -12.82
N VAL A 468 -10.07 -13.50 -12.64
CA VAL A 468 -10.93 -14.45 -13.36
C VAL A 468 -10.94 -14.16 -14.86
N THR A 469 -10.80 -12.90 -15.27
CA THR A 469 -10.76 -12.54 -16.70
C THR A 469 -9.59 -13.16 -17.45
N ILE A 470 -8.52 -13.59 -16.77
CA ILE A 470 -7.41 -14.34 -17.39
C ILE A 470 -7.90 -15.62 -18.08
N LEU A 471 -8.78 -16.38 -17.41
CA LEU A 471 -9.36 -17.59 -17.97
C LEU A 471 -10.26 -17.27 -19.17
N ILE A 472 -11.06 -16.20 -19.08
CA ILE A 472 -11.93 -15.75 -20.18
C ILE A 472 -11.09 -15.34 -21.39
N VAL A 473 -10.04 -14.55 -21.20
CA VAL A 473 -9.15 -14.08 -22.26
C VAL A 473 -8.31 -15.21 -22.86
N SER A 474 -7.98 -16.25 -22.09
CA SER A 474 -7.23 -17.39 -22.60
C SER A 474 -7.92 -18.08 -23.79
N LEU A 475 -9.26 -18.09 -23.84
CA LEU A 475 -10.01 -18.72 -24.92
C LEU A 475 -9.80 -18.04 -26.28
N PRO A 476 -10.01 -16.71 -26.46
CA PRO A 476 -9.70 -16.06 -27.73
C PRO A 476 -8.20 -16.07 -28.04
N VAL A 477 -7.30 -16.04 -27.04
CA VAL A 477 -5.86 -16.17 -27.29
C VAL A 477 -5.52 -17.52 -27.88
N ILE A 478 -6.03 -18.61 -27.33
CA ILE A 478 -5.85 -19.98 -27.85
C ILE A 478 -6.45 -20.14 -29.25
N ARG A 479 -7.59 -19.51 -29.52
CA ARG A 479 -8.31 -19.68 -30.79
C ARG A 479 -7.71 -18.83 -31.92
N TYR A 480 -7.29 -17.59 -31.61
CA TYR A 480 -6.96 -16.61 -32.65
C TYR A 480 -5.47 -16.24 -32.70
N TYR A 481 -4.77 -16.16 -31.55
CA TYR A 481 -3.38 -15.68 -31.51
C TYR A 481 -2.36 -16.84 -31.51
N LEU A 482 -2.57 -17.87 -30.73
CA LEU A 482 -1.63 -18.98 -30.60
C LEU A 482 -1.32 -19.67 -31.95
N PRO A 483 -2.33 -20.06 -32.80
CA PRO A 483 -2.03 -20.66 -34.10
C PRO A 483 -1.19 -19.75 -34.99
N PHE A 484 -1.37 -18.46 -34.88
CA PHE A 484 -0.64 -17.42 -35.63
C PHE A 484 0.84 -17.43 -35.31
N PHE A 485 1.19 -17.28 -34.02
CA PHE A 485 2.59 -17.27 -33.58
C PHE A 485 3.29 -18.60 -33.82
N ARG A 486 2.61 -19.72 -33.67
CA ARG A 486 3.19 -21.06 -33.93
C ARG A 486 3.48 -21.30 -35.40
N ARG A 487 2.63 -20.87 -36.31
CA ARG A 487 2.83 -21.04 -37.76
C ARG A 487 3.96 -20.18 -38.35
N LEU A 488 4.11 -18.95 -37.79
CA LEU A 488 5.17 -18.05 -38.24
C LEU A 488 6.56 -18.46 -37.73
N ASN A 489 6.63 -19.41 -36.77
CA ASN A 489 7.88 -19.91 -36.17
C ASN A 489 8.82 -18.80 -35.70
N VAL A 490 8.26 -17.72 -35.19
CA VAL A 490 8.99 -16.55 -34.68
C VAL A 490 9.72 -16.86 -33.38
N THR A 491 10.82 -16.18 -33.11
CA THR A 491 11.53 -16.21 -31.83
C THR A 491 11.12 -15.02 -30.96
N SER A 492 10.99 -13.85 -31.59
CA SER A 492 10.40 -12.67 -30.95
C SER A 492 8.98 -12.45 -31.48
N ALA A 493 8.04 -12.11 -30.60
CA ALA A 493 6.68 -11.71 -30.98
C ALA A 493 6.69 -10.53 -31.97
N TYR A 494 7.68 -9.66 -31.87
CA TYR A 494 7.79 -8.44 -32.69
C TYR A 494 8.22 -8.69 -34.09
N GLU A 495 8.81 -9.87 -34.43
CA GLU A 495 9.08 -10.30 -35.82
C GLU A 495 7.80 -10.29 -36.66
N TYR A 496 6.66 -10.66 -36.05
CA TYR A 496 5.37 -10.60 -36.72
C TYR A 496 5.05 -9.17 -37.22
N LEU A 497 5.38 -8.14 -36.44
CA LEU A 497 5.09 -6.74 -36.82
C LEU A 497 5.90 -6.28 -38.03
N GLU A 498 7.12 -6.82 -38.23
CA GLU A 498 7.88 -6.55 -39.46
C GLU A 498 7.24 -7.18 -40.69
N HIS A 499 6.85 -8.44 -40.58
CA HIS A 499 6.17 -9.13 -41.68
C HIS A 499 4.83 -8.54 -42.02
N ARG A 500 4.10 -8.07 -41.00
CA ARG A 500 2.75 -7.51 -41.15
C ARG A 500 2.73 -6.05 -41.59
N PHE A 501 3.65 -5.27 -41.10
CA PHE A 501 3.74 -3.82 -41.32
C PHE A 501 5.08 -3.41 -41.91
N ASN A 502 6.09 -3.18 -41.08
CA ASN A 502 7.44 -2.82 -41.50
C ASN A 502 8.48 -2.96 -40.39
N ALA A 503 9.78 -2.87 -40.74
CA ALA A 503 10.87 -2.92 -39.76
C ALA A 503 10.90 -1.79 -38.73
N PRO A 504 10.62 -0.51 -39.11
CA PRO A 504 10.57 0.56 -38.09
C PRO A 504 9.55 0.29 -36.97
N LEU A 505 8.36 -0.21 -37.30
CA LEU A 505 7.33 -0.51 -36.31
C LEU A 505 7.72 -1.69 -35.40
N ARG A 506 8.41 -2.72 -35.96
CA ARG A 506 9.02 -3.79 -35.13
C ARG A 506 9.98 -3.20 -34.11
N LEU A 507 10.93 -2.37 -34.57
CA LEU A 507 11.95 -1.78 -33.67
C LEU A 507 11.35 -0.85 -32.63
N MET A 508 10.36 -0.04 -32.98
CA MET A 508 9.63 0.80 -32.01
C MET A 508 8.92 -0.03 -30.94
N ALA A 509 8.17 -1.05 -31.34
CA ALA A 509 7.44 -1.91 -30.42
C ALA A 509 8.40 -2.69 -29.50
N SER A 510 9.48 -3.24 -30.05
CA SER A 510 10.50 -3.97 -29.29
C SER A 510 11.27 -3.04 -28.33
N ALA A 511 11.61 -1.80 -28.75
CA ALA A 511 12.24 -0.82 -27.87
C ALA A 511 11.33 -0.42 -26.70
N LEU A 512 10.04 -0.14 -26.97
CA LEU A 512 9.08 0.16 -25.92
C LEU A 512 8.90 -1.02 -24.94
N PHE A 513 8.86 -2.25 -25.47
CA PHE A 513 8.81 -3.45 -24.63
C PHE A 513 10.05 -3.56 -23.72
N ILE A 514 11.25 -3.34 -24.25
CA ILE A 514 12.49 -3.37 -23.47
C ILE A 514 12.44 -2.33 -22.33
N ILE A 515 12.04 -1.10 -22.64
CA ILE A 515 11.89 -0.02 -21.65
C ILE A 515 10.87 -0.42 -20.58
N PHE A 516 9.72 -0.93 -21.01
CA PHE A 516 8.66 -1.40 -20.11
C PHE A 516 9.14 -2.52 -19.18
N MET A 517 9.87 -3.52 -19.72
CA MET A 517 10.38 -4.64 -18.92
C MET A 517 11.46 -4.20 -17.92
N VAL A 518 12.31 -3.26 -18.28
CA VAL A 518 13.32 -2.71 -17.37
C VAL A 518 12.66 -1.91 -16.24
N ALA A 519 11.66 -1.10 -16.55
CA ALA A 519 10.87 -0.39 -15.52
C ALA A 519 10.14 -1.38 -14.60
N ARG A 520 9.54 -2.43 -15.18
CA ARG A 520 8.89 -3.51 -14.42
C ARG A 520 9.88 -4.25 -13.51
N MET A 521 11.10 -4.55 -13.98
CA MET A 521 12.15 -5.16 -13.15
C MET A 521 12.50 -4.28 -11.95
N ALA A 522 12.67 -2.98 -12.15
CA ALA A 522 12.99 -2.04 -11.07
C ALA A 522 11.89 -2.01 -10.01
N LEU A 523 10.63 -1.90 -10.42
CA LEU A 523 9.47 -1.93 -9.52
C LEU A 523 9.38 -3.24 -8.72
N VAL A 524 9.54 -4.37 -9.42
CA VAL A 524 9.45 -5.70 -8.79
C VAL A 524 10.62 -5.98 -7.84
N LEU A 525 11.77 -5.31 -7.99
CA LEU A 525 12.87 -5.34 -7.02
C LEU A 525 12.60 -4.42 -5.83
N TYR A 526 12.19 -3.18 -6.09
CA TYR A 526 12.04 -2.16 -5.06
C TYR A 526 10.93 -2.49 -4.05
N LEU A 527 9.73 -2.87 -4.54
CA LEU A 527 8.55 -2.98 -3.69
C LEU A 527 8.64 -4.08 -2.63
N PRO A 528 9.09 -5.31 -2.97
CA PRO A 528 9.31 -6.34 -1.95
C PRO A 528 10.47 -5.99 -1.00
N SER A 529 11.52 -5.33 -1.51
CA SER A 529 12.64 -4.90 -0.67
C SER A 529 12.20 -3.92 0.40
N LEU A 530 11.31 -2.96 0.06
CA LEU A 530 10.75 -2.02 1.01
C LEU A 530 9.98 -2.73 2.14
N ALA A 531 9.12 -3.70 1.77
CA ALA A 531 8.34 -4.45 2.74
C ALA A 531 9.24 -5.34 3.63
N LEU A 532 10.25 -5.97 3.05
CA LEU A 532 11.21 -6.80 3.78
C LEU A 532 12.03 -5.97 4.75
N THR A 533 12.54 -4.83 4.34
CA THR A 533 13.28 -3.90 5.22
C THR A 533 12.45 -3.53 6.45
N ALA A 534 11.18 -3.18 6.25
CA ALA A 534 10.29 -2.78 7.34
C ALA A 534 10.07 -3.90 8.39
N VAL A 535 10.07 -5.17 7.96
CA VAL A 535 9.74 -6.29 8.87
C VAL A 535 10.94 -7.12 9.31
N THR A 536 12.07 -7.07 8.60
CA THR A 536 13.27 -7.85 8.93
C THR A 536 14.41 -7.00 9.47
N GLY A 537 14.33 -5.68 9.33
CA GLY A 537 15.42 -4.74 9.64
C GLY A 537 16.61 -4.80 8.67
N ILE A 538 16.53 -5.61 7.60
CA ILE A 538 17.58 -5.67 6.58
C ILE A 538 17.50 -4.40 5.72
N ASP A 539 18.62 -3.77 5.48
CA ASP A 539 18.70 -2.55 4.67
C ASP A 539 18.12 -2.77 3.27
N ILE A 540 17.34 -1.80 2.75
CA ILE A 540 16.64 -1.90 1.47
C ILE A 540 17.60 -2.10 0.30
N TYR A 541 18.77 -1.45 0.33
CA TYR A 541 19.77 -1.57 -0.73
C TYR A 541 20.37 -2.98 -0.76
N ILE A 542 20.59 -3.59 0.41
CA ILE A 542 21.05 -5.00 0.52
C ILE A 542 20.00 -5.94 -0.05
N CYS A 543 18.72 -5.76 0.28
CA CYS A 543 17.63 -6.58 -0.27
C CYS A 543 17.57 -6.50 -1.80
N ILE A 544 17.60 -5.30 -2.37
CA ILE A 544 17.57 -5.07 -3.82
C ILE A 544 18.76 -5.76 -4.50
N VAL A 545 19.99 -5.52 -4.00
CA VAL A 545 21.22 -6.07 -4.58
C VAL A 545 21.25 -7.59 -4.50
N LEU A 546 20.86 -8.17 -3.36
CA LEU A 546 20.87 -9.62 -3.15
C LEU A 546 19.93 -10.33 -4.13
N MET A 547 18.66 -9.86 -4.23
CA MET A 547 17.68 -10.43 -5.16
C MET A 547 18.11 -10.27 -6.62
N ALA A 548 18.57 -9.08 -7.00
CA ALA A 548 18.99 -8.80 -8.37
C ALA A 548 20.20 -9.64 -8.76
N LEU A 549 21.26 -9.65 -7.96
CA LEU A 549 22.52 -10.32 -8.29
C LEU A 549 22.32 -11.82 -8.50
N ILE A 550 21.62 -12.48 -7.58
CA ILE A 550 21.37 -13.93 -7.66
C ILE A 550 20.53 -14.24 -8.90
N THR A 551 19.50 -13.41 -9.18
CA THR A 551 18.65 -13.59 -10.35
C THR A 551 19.43 -13.42 -11.66
N ILE A 552 20.24 -12.37 -11.75
CA ILE A 552 21.09 -12.12 -12.92
C ILE A 552 22.04 -13.30 -13.16
N VAL A 553 22.67 -13.82 -12.10
CA VAL A 553 23.62 -14.94 -12.22
C VAL A 553 22.94 -16.17 -12.80
N TYR A 554 21.88 -16.68 -12.17
CA TYR A 554 21.30 -17.95 -12.63
C TYR A 554 20.59 -17.83 -14.00
N CYS A 555 19.99 -16.66 -14.30
CA CYS A 555 19.32 -16.39 -15.57
C CYS A 555 20.31 -16.30 -16.73
N THR A 556 21.44 -15.59 -16.54
CA THR A 556 22.49 -15.42 -17.55
C THR A 556 23.21 -16.72 -17.83
N MET A 557 23.30 -17.64 -16.84
CA MET A 557 23.96 -18.92 -16.97
C MET A 557 23.14 -19.95 -17.76
N GLY A 558 21.83 -20.06 -17.53
CA GLY A 558 21.04 -21.22 -17.99
C GLY A 558 19.85 -20.90 -18.91
N GLY A 559 19.75 -19.71 -19.50
CA GLY A 559 18.75 -19.32 -20.49
C GLY A 559 17.30 -19.63 -20.07
N VAL A 560 16.39 -19.79 -21.06
CA VAL A 560 14.94 -19.99 -20.82
C VAL A 560 14.62 -21.30 -20.07
N GLU A 561 15.44 -22.36 -20.24
CA GLU A 561 15.20 -23.64 -19.57
C GLU A 561 15.43 -23.53 -18.07
N ALA A 562 16.49 -22.82 -17.62
CA ALA A 562 16.72 -22.51 -16.19
C ALA A 562 15.63 -21.62 -15.61
N VAL A 563 15.17 -20.64 -16.38
CA VAL A 563 14.08 -19.74 -15.96
C VAL A 563 12.80 -20.54 -15.74
N VAL A 564 12.36 -21.36 -16.70
CA VAL A 564 11.09 -22.12 -16.58
C VAL A 564 11.13 -23.12 -15.42
N TRP A 565 12.22 -23.85 -15.24
CA TRP A 565 12.33 -24.79 -14.11
C TRP A 565 12.51 -24.07 -12.77
N GLY A 566 13.21 -22.92 -12.78
CA GLY A 566 13.26 -22.01 -11.63
C GLY A 566 11.86 -21.56 -11.22
N ASP A 567 11.07 -21.10 -12.20
CA ASP A 567 9.69 -20.67 -11.98
C ASP A 567 8.79 -21.78 -11.41
N VAL A 568 9.01 -23.04 -11.83
CA VAL A 568 8.27 -24.19 -11.27
C VAL A 568 8.57 -24.37 -9.79
N VAL A 569 9.86 -24.33 -9.39
CA VAL A 569 10.25 -24.45 -7.97
C VAL A 569 9.70 -23.28 -7.18
N GLN A 570 9.84 -22.07 -7.71
CA GLN A 570 9.37 -20.82 -7.10
C GLN A 570 7.84 -20.81 -6.96
N GLY A 571 7.11 -21.26 -7.98
CA GLY A 571 5.65 -21.39 -7.96
C GLY A 571 5.15 -22.36 -6.90
N ILE A 572 5.84 -23.49 -6.69
CA ILE A 572 5.50 -24.45 -5.63
C ILE A 572 5.70 -23.85 -4.23
N ILE A 573 6.83 -23.16 -4.00
CA ILE A 573 7.12 -22.50 -2.72
C ILE A 573 6.07 -21.41 -2.45
N LEU A 574 5.72 -20.66 -3.47
CA LEU A 574 4.79 -19.54 -3.41
C LEU A 574 3.37 -20.00 -3.06
N VAL A 575 2.84 -21.01 -3.78
CA VAL A 575 1.50 -21.57 -3.54
C VAL A 575 1.47 -22.30 -2.19
N GLY A 576 2.50 -23.09 -1.88
CA GLY A 576 2.62 -23.78 -0.59
C GLY A 576 2.66 -22.79 0.58
N GLY A 577 3.43 -21.71 0.46
CA GLY A 577 3.49 -20.64 1.45
C GLY A 577 2.13 -19.93 1.66
N ALA A 578 1.43 -19.60 0.57
CA ALA A 578 0.10 -19.00 0.66
C ALA A 578 -0.92 -19.93 1.37
N LEU A 579 -0.91 -21.23 1.06
CA LEU A 579 -1.78 -22.22 1.72
C LEU A 579 -1.45 -22.39 3.21
N LEU A 580 -0.18 -22.36 3.60
CA LEU A 580 0.24 -22.38 5.01
C LEU A 580 -0.21 -21.13 5.74
N ALA A 581 -0.04 -19.94 5.12
CA ALA A 581 -0.42 -18.68 5.73
C ALA A 581 -1.93 -18.61 5.99
N ILE A 582 -2.77 -19.00 5.01
CA ILE A 582 -4.23 -18.99 5.23
C ILE A 582 -4.67 -20.03 6.26
N ALA A 583 -4.07 -21.20 6.26
CA ALA A 583 -4.37 -22.22 7.28
C ALA A 583 -4.07 -21.66 8.68
N TYR A 584 -2.91 -21.06 8.88
CA TYR A 584 -2.56 -20.45 10.15
C TYR A 584 -3.54 -19.33 10.56
N LEU A 585 -3.86 -18.39 9.64
CA LEU A 585 -4.81 -17.29 9.88
C LEU A 585 -6.20 -17.81 10.30
N VAL A 586 -6.73 -18.80 9.58
CA VAL A 586 -8.05 -19.38 9.87
C VAL A 586 -8.08 -20.05 11.25
N PHE A 587 -7.03 -20.80 11.61
CA PHE A 587 -7.01 -21.49 12.90
C PHE A 587 -6.63 -20.59 14.08
N SER A 588 -5.92 -19.48 13.84
CA SER A 588 -5.51 -18.53 14.88
C SER A 588 -6.55 -17.41 15.11
N THR A 589 -7.51 -17.23 14.22
CA THR A 589 -8.64 -16.31 14.45
C THR A 589 -9.51 -16.84 15.60
N GLU A 590 -10.00 -15.96 16.46
CA GLU A 590 -10.92 -16.31 17.54
C GLU A 590 -12.18 -17.00 16.98
N GLY A 591 -12.53 -18.17 17.52
CA GLY A 591 -13.58 -19.03 16.99
C GLY A 591 -13.16 -19.89 15.77
N GLY A 592 -11.86 -19.91 15.40
CA GLY A 592 -11.33 -20.74 14.31
C GLY A 592 -11.99 -20.44 12.96
N ALA A 593 -12.26 -21.49 12.17
CA ALA A 593 -12.85 -21.33 10.82
C ALA A 593 -14.25 -20.68 10.85
N SER A 594 -15.06 -20.95 11.87
CA SER A 594 -16.38 -20.32 12.00
C SER A 594 -16.26 -18.82 12.35
N GLY A 595 -15.35 -18.47 13.26
CA GLY A 595 -15.05 -17.07 13.58
C GLY A 595 -14.51 -16.29 12.39
N PHE A 596 -13.57 -16.87 11.64
CA PHE A 596 -13.08 -16.29 10.39
C PHE A 596 -14.21 -15.97 9.42
N LEU A 597 -15.11 -16.94 9.16
CA LEU A 597 -16.20 -16.76 8.20
C LEU A 597 -17.24 -15.74 8.68
N SER A 598 -17.64 -15.76 9.96
CA SER A 598 -18.63 -14.81 10.49
C SER A 598 -18.09 -13.38 10.50
N ILE A 599 -16.89 -13.16 11.07
CA ILE A 599 -16.30 -11.81 11.17
C ILE A 599 -16.03 -11.23 9.78
N ALA A 600 -15.51 -12.03 8.84
CA ALA A 600 -15.25 -11.55 7.48
C ALA A 600 -16.56 -11.21 6.74
N SER A 601 -17.63 -12.04 6.88
CA SER A 601 -18.94 -11.80 6.25
C SER A 601 -19.64 -10.56 6.83
N GLU A 602 -19.67 -10.42 8.15
CA GLU A 602 -20.30 -9.28 8.84
C GLU A 602 -19.65 -7.95 8.46
N ASN A 603 -18.32 -7.97 8.16
CA ASN A 603 -17.58 -6.78 7.74
C ASN A 603 -17.48 -6.66 6.20
N GLY A 604 -18.27 -7.39 5.43
CA GLY A 604 -18.37 -7.30 3.97
C GLY A 604 -17.09 -7.69 3.22
N LYS A 605 -16.15 -8.44 3.85
CA LYS A 605 -14.85 -8.78 3.25
C LYS A 605 -14.95 -9.67 2.04
N PHE A 606 -16.02 -10.47 1.92
CA PHE A 606 -16.29 -11.35 0.78
C PHE A 606 -17.11 -10.69 -0.35
N GLN A 607 -17.33 -9.37 -0.30
CA GLN A 607 -18.03 -8.66 -1.38
C GLN A 607 -17.18 -8.72 -2.66
N LEU A 608 -17.73 -9.38 -3.70
CA LEU A 608 -17.08 -9.57 -5.00
C LEU A 608 -17.42 -8.48 -6.01
N PHE A 609 -18.62 -7.91 -5.94
CA PHE A 609 -19.16 -7.04 -6.97
C PHE A 609 -19.66 -5.72 -6.38
N ASP A 610 -19.21 -4.63 -6.98
CA ASP A 610 -19.80 -3.31 -6.85
C ASP A 610 -20.45 -2.97 -8.20
N TRP A 611 -21.78 -2.96 -8.25
CA TRP A 611 -22.57 -2.75 -9.47
C TRP A 611 -22.76 -1.27 -9.83
N SER A 612 -22.22 -0.34 -9.05
CA SER A 612 -22.29 1.08 -9.38
C SER A 612 -21.63 1.37 -10.72
N LEU A 613 -22.10 2.42 -11.40
CA LEU A 613 -21.54 2.85 -12.71
C LEU A 613 -20.40 3.87 -12.55
N ASP A 614 -19.78 3.93 -11.38
CA ASP A 614 -18.66 4.82 -11.14
C ASP A 614 -17.38 4.31 -11.85
N TYR A 615 -16.85 5.11 -12.77
CA TYR A 615 -15.63 4.80 -13.52
C TYR A 615 -14.34 5.22 -12.80
N LYS A 616 -14.46 5.86 -11.64
CA LYS A 616 -13.31 6.32 -10.82
C LYS A 616 -12.86 5.27 -9.82
N SER A 617 -13.74 4.35 -9.44
CA SER A 617 -13.48 3.31 -8.45
C SER A 617 -13.46 1.90 -9.08
N ALA A 618 -13.09 0.88 -8.30
CA ALA A 618 -13.01 -0.52 -8.75
C ALA A 618 -14.40 -1.18 -8.77
N THR A 619 -15.32 -0.64 -9.58
CA THR A 619 -16.64 -1.24 -9.80
C THR A 619 -16.54 -2.49 -10.67
N PHE A 620 -17.59 -3.32 -10.71
CA PHE A 620 -17.64 -4.52 -11.54
C PHE A 620 -17.25 -4.26 -12.99
N TRP A 621 -17.81 -3.22 -13.60
CA TRP A 621 -17.57 -2.86 -15.00
C TRP A 621 -16.11 -2.45 -15.25
N VAL A 622 -15.56 -1.62 -14.37
CA VAL A 622 -14.16 -1.16 -14.43
C VAL A 622 -13.20 -2.33 -14.30
N VAL A 623 -13.45 -3.22 -13.35
CA VAL A 623 -12.61 -4.38 -13.06
C VAL A 623 -12.64 -5.41 -14.19
N ILE A 624 -13.81 -5.69 -14.75
CA ILE A 624 -13.95 -6.66 -15.85
C ILE A 624 -13.35 -6.10 -17.15
N ILE A 625 -13.74 -4.88 -17.55
CA ILE A 625 -13.25 -4.27 -18.79
C ILE A 625 -11.72 -4.08 -18.71
N GLY A 626 -11.23 -3.52 -17.61
CA GLY A 626 -9.80 -3.32 -17.38
C GLY A 626 -9.04 -4.63 -17.33
N GLY A 627 -9.55 -5.62 -16.59
CA GLY A 627 -8.96 -6.95 -16.49
C GLY A 627 -8.87 -7.68 -17.83
N MET A 628 -9.95 -7.65 -18.62
CA MET A 628 -9.94 -8.26 -19.97
C MET A 628 -8.92 -7.59 -20.89
N ALA A 629 -8.85 -6.26 -20.89
CA ALA A 629 -7.89 -5.52 -21.71
C ALA A 629 -6.45 -5.80 -21.28
N ASN A 630 -6.13 -5.67 -20.00
CA ASN A 630 -4.79 -5.90 -19.47
C ASN A 630 -4.31 -7.33 -19.69
N ASN A 631 -5.18 -8.33 -19.49
CA ASN A 631 -4.85 -9.72 -19.74
C ASN A 631 -4.69 -10.01 -21.25
N LEU A 632 -5.52 -9.40 -22.12
CA LEU A 632 -5.35 -9.53 -23.55
C LEU A 632 -3.99 -8.97 -24.00
N ILE A 633 -3.61 -7.79 -23.53
CA ILE A 633 -2.29 -7.19 -23.79
C ILE A 633 -1.18 -8.16 -23.38
N SER A 634 -1.23 -8.68 -22.14
CA SER A 634 -0.20 -9.57 -21.59
C SER A 634 -0.04 -10.86 -22.41
N TYR A 635 -1.13 -11.47 -22.86
CA TYR A 635 -1.07 -12.73 -23.63
C TYR A 635 -0.76 -12.57 -25.12
N THR A 636 -0.89 -11.35 -25.65
CA THR A 636 -0.78 -11.12 -27.10
C THR A 636 0.41 -10.28 -27.52
N SER A 637 0.99 -9.50 -26.62
CA SER A 637 2.09 -8.58 -26.91
C SER A 637 3.28 -8.67 -25.95
N ASP A 638 3.15 -9.38 -24.82
CA ASP A 638 4.24 -9.55 -23.88
C ASP A 638 5.12 -10.75 -24.26
N GLN A 639 6.35 -10.48 -24.65
CA GLN A 639 7.32 -11.52 -25.01
C GLN A 639 7.58 -12.50 -23.87
N THR A 640 7.44 -12.08 -22.61
CA THR A 640 7.65 -12.98 -21.46
C THR A 640 6.66 -14.13 -21.44
N VAL A 641 5.42 -13.89 -21.83
CA VAL A 641 4.35 -14.89 -21.90
C VAL A 641 4.44 -15.67 -23.21
N ILE A 642 4.59 -14.96 -24.34
CA ILE A 642 4.64 -15.56 -25.68
C ILE A 642 5.80 -16.55 -25.80
N GLN A 643 6.98 -16.20 -25.32
CA GLN A 643 8.15 -17.06 -25.34
C GLN A 643 7.89 -18.43 -24.69
N ARG A 644 7.17 -18.46 -23.54
CA ARG A 644 6.92 -19.70 -22.80
C ARG A 644 6.03 -20.68 -23.54
N TYR A 645 4.93 -20.25 -24.14
CA TYR A 645 4.14 -21.21 -24.89
C TYR A 645 4.78 -21.59 -26.25
N LEU A 646 5.75 -20.79 -26.72
CA LEU A 646 6.58 -21.17 -27.87
C LEU A 646 7.67 -22.22 -27.52
N THR A 647 8.07 -22.36 -26.25
CA THR A 647 9.04 -23.38 -25.78
C THR A 647 8.44 -24.80 -25.72
N THR A 648 7.14 -24.94 -25.85
CA THR A 648 6.46 -26.23 -25.79
C THR A 648 6.56 -26.98 -27.15
N LYS A 649 6.44 -28.32 -27.08
CA LYS A 649 6.62 -29.22 -28.24
C LYS A 649 5.70 -28.89 -29.43
N ASP A 650 4.43 -28.70 -29.18
CA ASP A 650 3.39 -28.54 -30.19
C ASP A 650 2.29 -27.54 -29.76
N GLU A 651 1.36 -27.24 -30.67
CA GLU A 651 0.23 -26.32 -30.41
C GLU A 651 -0.68 -26.81 -29.30
N LYS A 652 -0.91 -28.13 -29.18
CA LYS A 652 -1.74 -28.72 -28.12
C LYS A 652 -1.09 -28.52 -26.75
N ALA A 653 0.23 -28.72 -26.65
CA ALA A 653 0.96 -28.45 -25.42
C ALA A 653 0.93 -26.96 -25.04
N ALA A 654 1.08 -26.07 -26.02
CA ALA A 654 0.96 -24.63 -25.79
C ALA A 654 -0.44 -24.22 -25.31
N LYS A 655 -1.50 -24.77 -25.94
CA LYS A 655 -2.90 -24.56 -25.50
C LYS A 655 -3.10 -25.00 -24.05
N ASN A 656 -2.62 -26.19 -23.70
CA ASN A 656 -2.74 -26.72 -22.34
C ASN A 656 -1.97 -25.88 -21.31
N SER A 657 -0.80 -25.33 -21.67
CA SER A 657 -0.05 -24.44 -20.77
C SER A 657 -0.78 -23.13 -20.48
N ILE A 658 -1.42 -22.52 -21.49
CA ILE A 658 -2.22 -21.30 -21.32
C ILE A 658 -3.44 -21.58 -20.44
N LEU A 659 -4.16 -22.70 -20.68
CA LEU A 659 -5.33 -23.09 -19.87
C LEU A 659 -4.92 -23.37 -18.43
N LEU A 660 -3.82 -24.08 -18.19
CA LEU A 660 -3.32 -24.37 -16.84
C LEU A 660 -3.05 -23.08 -16.09
N ASN A 661 -2.35 -22.12 -16.73
CA ASN A 661 -2.12 -20.82 -16.13
C ASN A 661 -3.43 -20.10 -15.79
N GLY A 662 -4.42 -20.08 -16.69
CA GLY A 662 -5.73 -19.49 -16.43
C GLY A 662 -6.44 -20.11 -15.20
N VAL A 663 -6.43 -21.44 -15.12
CA VAL A 663 -7.00 -22.20 -13.99
C VAL A 663 -6.25 -21.89 -12.69
N MET A 664 -4.92 -21.92 -12.72
CA MET A 664 -4.10 -21.58 -11.54
C MET A 664 -4.37 -20.15 -11.08
N SER A 665 -4.47 -19.20 -12.00
CA SER A 665 -4.75 -17.79 -11.68
C SER A 665 -6.07 -17.60 -10.94
N VAL A 666 -7.12 -18.32 -11.32
CA VAL A 666 -8.41 -18.28 -10.63
C VAL A 666 -8.31 -18.87 -9.23
N PHE A 667 -7.81 -20.10 -9.11
CA PHE A 667 -7.87 -20.82 -7.82
C PHE A 667 -6.84 -20.34 -6.80
N VAL A 668 -5.61 -20.03 -7.21
CA VAL A 668 -4.58 -19.58 -6.27
C VAL A 668 -4.85 -18.15 -5.80
N SER A 669 -5.47 -17.32 -6.65
CA SER A 669 -5.85 -15.97 -6.25
C SER A 669 -6.91 -15.95 -5.14
N ILE A 670 -7.78 -16.97 -5.05
CA ILE A 670 -8.70 -17.12 -3.89
C ILE A 670 -7.89 -17.15 -2.59
N ALA A 671 -6.76 -17.87 -2.57
CA ALA A 671 -5.92 -17.94 -1.37
C ALA A 671 -5.37 -16.58 -0.97
N PHE A 672 -4.94 -15.73 -1.92
CA PHE A 672 -4.42 -14.39 -1.59
C PHE A 672 -5.50 -13.46 -1.04
N PHE A 673 -6.69 -13.47 -1.63
CA PHE A 673 -7.81 -12.69 -1.13
C PHE A 673 -8.32 -13.23 0.22
N ALA A 674 -8.30 -14.54 0.42
CA ALA A 674 -8.62 -15.18 1.69
C ALA A 674 -7.57 -14.86 2.77
N ILE A 675 -6.27 -14.77 2.43
CA ILE A 675 -5.23 -14.26 3.34
C ILE A 675 -5.58 -12.83 3.79
N GLY A 676 -5.97 -11.94 2.87
CA GLY A 676 -6.35 -10.58 3.22
C GLY A 676 -7.55 -10.51 4.17
N ALA A 677 -8.61 -11.28 3.90
CA ALA A 677 -9.74 -11.43 4.82
C ALA A 677 -9.31 -12.03 6.17
N GLY A 678 -8.39 -13.00 6.17
CA GLY A 678 -7.82 -13.61 7.36
C GLY A 678 -6.99 -12.63 8.21
N LEU A 679 -6.17 -11.81 7.57
CA LEU A 679 -5.44 -10.73 8.25
C LEU A 679 -6.40 -9.75 8.92
N PHE A 680 -7.49 -9.39 8.22
CA PHE A 680 -8.50 -8.53 8.80
C PHE A 680 -9.16 -9.15 10.05
N THR A 681 -9.62 -10.39 9.95
CA THR A 681 -10.28 -11.09 11.06
C THR A 681 -9.33 -11.30 12.23
N PHE A 682 -8.08 -11.70 11.95
CA PHE A 682 -7.06 -11.89 12.97
C PHE A 682 -6.75 -10.58 13.71
N PHE A 683 -6.44 -9.51 13.01
CA PHE A 683 -6.10 -8.24 13.65
C PHE A 683 -7.32 -7.48 14.21
N LYS A 684 -8.54 -7.79 13.78
CA LYS A 684 -9.75 -7.29 14.43
C LYS A 684 -9.96 -7.93 15.81
N THR A 685 -9.62 -9.21 15.96
CA THR A 685 -9.70 -9.93 17.23
C THR A 685 -8.44 -9.78 18.11
N HIS A 686 -7.29 -9.46 17.51
CA HIS A 686 -6.00 -9.26 18.19
C HIS A 686 -5.40 -7.88 17.83
N PRO A 687 -6.08 -6.77 18.13
CA PRO A 687 -5.64 -5.44 17.69
C PRO A 687 -4.32 -4.99 18.35
N ALA A 688 -3.96 -5.55 19.51
CA ALA A 688 -2.71 -5.25 20.20
C ALA A 688 -1.46 -5.86 19.51
N GLU A 689 -1.65 -6.76 18.56
CA GLU A 689 -0.56 -7.45 17.87
C GLU A 689 -0.13 -6.78 16.56
N MET A 690 -0.64 -5.58 16.29
CA MET A 690 -0.25 -4.80 15.12
C MET A 690 0.91 -3.84 15.41
N ASP A 691 1.67 -3.53 14.37
CA ASP A 691 2.65 -2.43 14.39
C ASP A 691 1.93 -1.11 14.11
N TYR A 692 1.84 -0.25 15.11
CA TYR A 692 1.15 1.05 15.00
C TYR A 692 1.95 2.11 14.26
N THR A 693 3.20 1.83 13.91
CA THR A 693 4.06 2.72 13.12
C THR A 693 4.10 2.36 11.63
N MET A 694 3.38 1.30 11.23
CA MET A 694 3.33 0.80 9.86
C MET A 694 2.92 1.87 8.87
N THR A 695 3.85 2.32 8.01
CA THR A 695 3.64 3.44 7.09
C THR A 695 2.86 3.08 5.83
N LYS A 696 2.77 1.79 5.46
CA LYS A 696 2.10 1.31 4.23
C LYS A 696 1.32 0.02 4.51
N ASN A 697 0.10 -0.07 4.00
CA ASN A 697 -0.74 -1.25 4.17
C ASN A 697 -0.15 -2.52 3.52
N ASP A 698 0.65 -2.37 2.46
CA ASP A 698 1.30 -3.49 1.75
C ASP A 698 2.29 -4.28 2.64
N ILE A 699 2.71 -3.71 3.77
CA ILE A 699 3.59 -4.35 4.74
C ILE A 699 2.84 -5.34 5.66
N ILE A 700 1.50 -5.25 5.73
CA ILE A 700 0.70 -6.03 6.70
C ILE A 700 0.92 -7.55 6.61
N PHE A 701 1.02 -8.12 5.42
CA PHE A 701 1.24 -9.54 5.24
C PHE A 701 2.67 -9.97 5.58
N PRO A 702 3.75 -9.33 5.08
CA PRO A 702 5.11 -9.55 5.58
C PRO A 702 5.25 -9.36 7.09
N PHE A 703 4.59 -8.36 7.67
CA PHE A 703 4.57 -8.14 9.11
C PHE A 703 3.96 -9.34 9.85
N PHE A 704 2.79 -9.80 9.43
CA PHE A 704 2.16 -11.00 9.98
C PHE A 704 3.08 -12.23 9.89
N MET A 705 3.77 -12.43 8.77
CA MET A 705 4.71 -13.54 8.60
C MET A 705 5.83 -13.52 9.65
N MET A 706 6.35 -12.33 9.95
CA MET A 706 7.47 -12.17 10.87
C MET A 706 7.04 -12.16 12.35
N SER A 707 5.85 -11.60 12.62
CA SER A 707 5.37 -11.40 13.98
C SER A 707 4.64 -12.61 14.55
N GLN A 708 3.90 -13.36 13.71
CA GLN A 708 2.95 -14.37 14.18
C GLN A 708 3.38 -15.80 13.84
N LEU A 709 4.21 -15.99 12.81
CA LEU A 709 4.57 -17.33 12.39
C LEU A 709 5.83 -17.86 13.12
N PRO A 710 5.89 -19.16 13.40
CA PRO A 710 7.10 -19.78 13.96
C PRO A 710 8.32 -19.55 13.09
N ALA A 711 9.48 -19.40 13.73
CA ALA A 711 10.77 -19.32 13.02
C ALA A 711 10.96 -20.53 12.09
N GLY A 712 11.54 -20.31 10.93
CA GLY A 712 11.66 -21.28 9.82
C GLY A 712 10.44 -21.24 8.89
N ILE A 713 9.20 -21.21 9.37
CA ILE A 713 8.01 -20.98 8.53
C ILE A 713 8.02 -19.53 8.06
N ALA A 714 8.27 -18.57 8.94
CA ALA A 714 8.48 -17.18 8.56
C ALA A 714 9.58 -17.04 7.49
N GLY A 715 10.74 -17.69 7.69
CA GLY A 715 11.81 -17.74 6.70
C GLY A 715 11.39 -18.32 5.35
N LEU A 716 10.55 -19.38 5.34
CA LEU A 716 10.03 -19.99 4.13
C LEU A 716 9.08 -19.05 3.37
N LEU A 717 8.20 -18.31 4.08
CA LEU A 717 7.30 -17.35 3.47
C LEU A 717 8.05 -16.11 2.95
N ILE A 718 9.08 -15.66 3.65
CA ILE A 718 9.98 -14.62 3.13
C ILE A 718 10.71 -15.13 1.88
N ALA A 719 11.20 -16.39 1.88
CA ALA A 719 11.77 -16.99 0.67
C ALA A 719 10.73 -17.08 -0.48
N ALA A 720 9.43 -17.24 -0.18
CA ALA A 720 8.36 -17.17 -1.20
C ALA A 720 8.22 -15.76 -1.80
N ILE A 721 8.40 -14.69 -1.03
CA ILE A 721 8.46 -13.31 -1.57
C ILE A 721 9.67 -13.15 -2.49
N PHE A 722 10.85 -13.64 -2.07
CA PHE A 722 12.05 -13.67 -2.94
C PHE A 722 11.78 -14.48 -4.21
N ALA A 723 11.14 -15.63 -4.09
CA ALA A 723 10.79 -16.50 -5.23
C ALA A 723 9.88 -15.77 -6.24
N ALA A 724 8.83 -15.10 -5.76
CA ALA A 724 7.92 -14.31 -6.60
C ALA A 724 8.61 -13.11 -7.27
N THR A 725 9.54 -12.47 -6.58
CA THR A 725 10.39 -11.41 -7.15
C THR A 725 11.30 -11.97 -8.25
N MET A 726 12.07 -13.01 -7.92
CA MET A 726 13.09 -13.58 -8.79
C MET A 726 12.50 -14.23 -10.04
N SER A 727 11.31 -14.88 -9.97
CA SER A 727 10.61 -15.46 -11.14
C SER A 727 10.23 -14.39 -12.17
N THR A 728 9.70 -13.26 -11.70
CA THR A 728 9.35 -12.15 -12.58
C THR A 728 10.59 -11.50 -13.20
N ILE A 729 11.64 -11.27 -12.41
CA ILE A 729 12.88 -10.63 -12.90
C ILE A 729 13.60 -11.52 -13.90
N SER A 730 13.78 -12.81 -13.62
CA SER A 730 14.44 -13.74 -14.53
C SER A 730 13.74 -13.83 -15.88
N SER A 731 12.42 -13.82 -15.85
CA SER A 731 11.57 -13.82 -17.02
C SER A 731 11.73 -12.54 -17.85
N ASN A 732 11.74 -11.40 -17.18
CA ASN A 732 11.94 -10.11 -17.84
C ASN A 732 13.35 -9.99 -18.42
N ILE A 733 14.40 -10.39 -17.70
CA ILE A 733 15.79 -10.42 -18.18
C ILE A 733 15.91 -11.28 -19.45
N ASN A 734 15.38 -12.49 -19.42
CA ASN A 734 15.46 -13.42 -20.55
C ASN A 734 14.70 -12.88 -21.79
N SER A 735 13.52 -12.28 -21.57
CA SER A 735 12.71 -11.75 -22.67
C SER A 735 13.30 -10.47 -23.27
N VAL A 736 13.90 -9.59 -22.45
CA VAL A 736 14.65 -8.42 -22.92
C VAL A 736 15.87 -8.86 -23.72
N ALA A 737 16.62 -9.87 -23.25
CA ALA A 737 17.77 -10.42 -23.98
C ALA A 737 17.35 -11.04 -25.33
N THR A 738 16.20 -11.73 -25.35
CA THR A 738 15.64 -12.28 -26.59
C THR A 738 15.25 -11.17 -27.57
N ALA A 739 14.47 -10.20 -27.12
CA ALA A 739 14.00 -9.07 -27.94
C ALA A 739 15.21 -8.26 -28.48
N PHE A 740 16.17 -7.91 -27.63
CA PHE A 740 17.35 -7.17 -28.06
C PHE A 740 18.20 -7.97 -29.07
N THR A 741 18.46 -9.24 -28.80
CA THR A 741 19.32 -10.07 -29.65
C THR A 741 18.66 -10.35 -31.01
N VAL A 742 17.37 -10.69 -31.04
CA VAL A 742 16.63 -11.06 -32.25
C VAL A 742 16.21 -9.85 -33.06
N ASP A 743 15.66 -8.80 -32.39
CA ASP A 743 15.06 -7.68 -33.08
C ASP A 743 16.09 -6.61 -33.49
N PHE A 744 17.19 -6.46 -32.70
CA PHE A 744 18.23 -5.47 -33.01
C PHE A 744 19.51 -6.14 -33.52
N TYR A 745 20.18 -6.98 -32.73
CA TYR A 745 21.51 -7.49 -33.06
C TYR A 745 21.51 -8.32 -34.34
N GLN A 746 20.67 -9.37 -34.44
CA GLN A 746 20.59 -10.24 -35.64
C GLN A 746 20.04 -9.48 -36.86
N ARG A 747 19.16 -8.49 -36.62
CA ARG A 747 18.64 -7.65 -37.71
C ARG A 747 19.71 -6.83 -38.40
N PHE A 748 20.62 -6.24 -37.61
CA PHE A 748 21.70 -5.41 -38.17
C PHE A 748 22.96 -6.22 -38.55
N LYS A 749 23.17 -7.40 -37.95
CA LYS A 749 24.32 -8.28 -38.22
C LYS A 749 23.88 -9.66 -38.73
N LYS A 750 23.46 -9.70 -40.01
CA LYS A 750 22.83 -10.88 -40.63
C LYS A 750 23.70 -12.16 -40.65
N ASN A 751 25.03 -12.07 -40.59
CA ASN A 751 25.95 -13.20 -40.65
C ASN A 751 26.63 -13.45 -39.28
N ALA A 752 25.95 -13.19 -38.16
CA ALA A 752 26.49 -13.49 -36.85
C ALA A 752 26.55 -15.02 -36.62
N SER A 753 27.68 -15.53 -36.12
CA SER A 753 27.77 -16.92 -35.70
C SER A 753 26.95 -17.19 -34.47
N ASP A 754 26.50 -18.43 -34.29
CA ASP A 754 25.70 -18.88 -33.13
C ASP A 754 26.37 -18.50 -31.79
N ARG A 755 27.71 -18.63 -31.70
CA ARG A 755 28.48 -18.21 -30.53
C ARG A 755 28.37 -16.71 -30.25
N HIS A 756 28.37 -15.85 -31.28
CA HIS A 756 28.21 -14.42 -31.08
C HIS A 756 26.78 -14.04 -30.66
N ILE A 757 25.79 -14.75 -31.22
CA ILE A 757 24.38 -14.58 -30.83
C ILE A 757 24.19 -14.92 -29.35
N LEU A 758 24.71 -16.07 -28.92
CA LEU A 758 24.64 -16.50 -27.51
C LEU A 758 25.37 -15.54 -26.56
N LEU A 759 26.57 -15.08 -26.94
CA LEU A 759 27.30 -14.08 -26.14
C LEU A 759 26.53 -12.76 -26.03
N THR A 760 25.94 -12.29 -27.15
CA THR A 760 25.11 -11.08 -27.14
C THR A 760 23.90 -11.25 -26.22
N ALA A 761 23.24 -12.40 -26.25
CA ALA A 761 22.11 -12.70 -25.37
C ALA A 761 22.51 -12.65 -23.89
N ARG A 762 23.66 -13.28 -23.54
CA ARG A 762 24.18 -13.28 -22.16
C ARG A 762 24.58 -11.88 -21.70
N TYR A 763 25.26 -11.09 -22.53
CA TYR A 763 25.59 -9.70 -22.19
C TYR A 763 24.33 -8.83 -22.07
N SER A 764 23.34 -9.01 -22.93
CA SER A 764 22.05 -8.30 -22.85
C SER A 764 21.29 -8.66 -21.57
N SER A 765 21.33 -9.93 -21.16
CA SER A 765 20.77 -10.38 -19.88
C SER A 765 21.45 -9.68 -18.70
N LEU A 766 22.78 -9.67 -18.68
CA LEU A 766 23.58 -9.02 -17.63
C LEU A 766 23.28 -7.51 -17.57
N ILE A 767 23.37 -6.83 -18.71
CA ILE A 767 23.20 -5.37 -18.80
C ILE A 767 21.77 -4.97 -18.38
N SER A 768 20.74 -5.65 -18.88
CA SER A 768 19.34 -5.34 -18.54
C SER A 768 19.04 -5.57 -17.05
N GLY A 769 19.57 -6.66 -16.49
CA GLY A 769 19.41 -6.96 -15.06
C GLY A 769 20.10 -5.92 -14.17
N VAL A 770 21.35 -5.56 -14.50
CA VAL A 770 22.09 -4.50 -13.78
C VAL A 770 21.39 -3.15 -13.91
N PHE A 771 20.87 -2.81 -15.10
CA PHE A 771 20.18 -1.55 -15.30
C PHE A 771 18.85 -1.49 -14.52
N GLY A 772 18.09 -2.59 -14.49
CA GLY A 772 16.89 -2.71 -13.66
C GLY A 772 17.22 -2.57 -12.15
N MET A 773 18.33 -3.17 -11.69
CA MET A 773 18.81 -3.02 -10.32
C MET A 773 19.16 -1.56 -9.99
N LEU A 774 19.90 -0.88 -10.86
CA LEU A 774 20.28 0.52 -10.65
C LEU A 774 19.06 1.46 -10.55
N ILE A 775 18.05 1.23 -11.40
CA ILE A 775 16.80 1.99 -11.32
C ILE A 775 16.05 1.67 -10.01
N ALA A 776 16.03 0.41 -9.55
CA ALA A 776 15.42 0.04 -8.28
C ALA A 776 16.12 0.73 -7.08
N LEU A 777 17.46 0.80 -7.09
CA LEU A 777 18.23 1.54 -6.08
C LEU A 777 17.91 3.04 -6.10
N LEU A 778 17.71 3.62 -7.28
CA LEU A 778 17.26 5.01 -7.41
C LEU A 778 15.83 5.20 -6.89
N MET A 779 14.92 4.27 -7.20
CA MET A 779 13.55 4.31 -6.70
C MET A 779 13.46 4.20 -5.18
N ALA A 780 14.45 3.60 -4.52
CA ALA A 780 14.52 3.52 -3.07
C ALA A 780 14.62 4.91 -2.39
N THR A 781 14.92 5.96 -3.16
CA THR A 781 14.89 7.35 -2.69
C THR A 781 13.54 8.05 -2.88
N TRP A 782 12.54 7.37 -3.50
CA TRP A 782 11.23 7.94 -3.80
C TRP A 782 10.20 7.54 -2.75
N ASP A 783 9.25 8.46 -2.47
CA ASP A 783 8.10 8.14 -1.62
C ASP A 783 6.88 7.78 -2.47
N ILE A 784 6.55 6.47 -2.51
CA ILE A 784 5.43 5.92 -3.28
C ILE A 784 4.35 5.48 -2.30
N LEU A 785 3.17 6.10 -2.38
CA LEU A 785 2.06 5.88 -1.44
C LEU A 785 1.39 4.51 -1.58
N SER A 786 1.05 4.10 -2.80
CA SER A 786 0.43 2.80 -3.10
C SER A 786 1.22 2.06 -4.16
N LEU A 787 1.74 0.91 -3.79
CA LEU A 787 2.60 0.10 -4.65
C LEU A 787 1.82 -0.56 -5.79
N LEU A 788 0.64 -1.12 -5.48
CA LEU A 788 -0.20 -1.78 -6.48
C LEU A 788 -0.71 -0.78 -7.53
N ASP A 789 -1.20 0.35 -7.05
CA ASP A 789 -1.79 1.37 -7.92
C ASP A 789 -0.71 1.93 -8.87
N PHE A 790 0.49 2.25 -8.35
CA PHE A 790 1.63 2.72 -9.13
C PHE A 790 2.10 1.68 -10.17
N PHE A 791 2.16 0.39 -9.78
CA PHE A 791 2.51 -0.69 -10.70
C PHE A 791 1.51 -0.82 -11.85
N GLN A 792 0.21 -0.85 -11.53
CA GLN A 792 -0.85 -0.97 -12.54
C GLN A 792 -0.91 0.24 -13.47
N GLU A 793 -0.63 1.42 -12.95
CA GLU A 793 -0.55 2.65 -13.73
C GLU A 793 0.58 2.59 -14.76
N ILE A 794 1.80 2.25 -14.35
CA ILE A 794 2.95 2.09 -15.25
C ILE A 794 2.68 1.02 -16.30
N LEU A 795 2.07 -0.10 -15.89
CA LEU A 795 1.68 -1.17 -16.80
C LEU A 795 0.69 -0.66 -17.86
N GLY A 796 -0.35 0.04 -17.45
CA GLY A 796 -1.35 0.60 -18.38
C GLY A 796 -0.75 1.62 -19.36
N LEU A 797 0.11 2.53 -18.86
CA LEU A 797 0.75 3.56 -19.68
C LEU A 797 1.66 2.99 -20.78
N LEU A 798 2.51 2.02 -20.45
CA LEU A 798 3.56 1.54 -21.35
C LEU A 798 3.10 0.38 -22.24
N SER A 799 2.13 -0.44 -21.81
CA SER A 799 1.74 -1.65 -22.54
C SER A 799 0.52 -1.49 -23.46
N SER A 800 -0.32 -0.48 -23.23
CA SER A 800 -1.60 -0.32 -23.95
C SER A 800 -1.46 -0.20 -25.47
N GLY A 801 -0.46 0.56 -25.94
CA GLY A 801 -0.18 0.71 -27.36
C GLY A 801 0.27 -0.60 -28.01
N LEU A 802 1.08 -1.42 -27.31
CA LEU A 802 1.53 -2.72 -27.82
C LEU A 802 0.37 -3.66 -28.07
N GLY A 803 -0.57 -3.78 -27.14
CA GLY A 803 -1.77 -4.60 -27.32
C GLY A 803 -2.59 -4.16 -28.53
N GLY A 804 -2.73 -2.84 -28.75
CA GLY A 804 -3.38 -2.28 -29.94
C GLY A 804 -2.72 -2.70 -31.24
N LEU A 805 -1.37 -2.70 -31.32
CA LEU A 805 -0.63 -3.13 -32.51
C LEU A 805 -0.92 -4.58 -32.93
N PHE A 806 -0.90 -5.52 -31.96
CA PHE A 806 -1.19 -6.90 -32.26
C PHE A 806 -2.67 -7.13 -32.60
N LEU A 807 -3.59 -6.44 -31.92
CA LEU A 807 -5.02 -6.51 -32.23
C LEU A 807 -5.31 -6.02 -33.65
N MET A 808 -4.81 -4.84 -34.03
CA MET A 808 -5.03 -4.30 -35.38
C MET A 808 -4.31 -5.12 -36.45
N GLY A 809 -3.13 -5.64 -36.15
CA GLY A 809 -2.36 -6.47 -37.08
C GLY A 809 -3.06 -7.75 -37.48
N ILE A 810 -3.66 -8.45 -36.52
CA ILE A 810 -4.31 -9.75 -36.73
C ILE A 810 -5.71 -9.61 -37.32
N PHE A 811 -6.52 -8.64 -36.81
CA PHE A 811 -7.96 -8.57 -37.15
C PHE A 811 -8.32 -7.53 -38.22
N PHE A 812 -7.46 -6.53 -38.53
CA PHE A 812 -7.79 -5.43 -39.42
C PHE A 812 -6.92 -5.43 -40.69
N PRO A 813 -7.29 -6.19 -41.74
CA PRO A 813 -6.49 -6.30 -42.97
C PRO A 813 -6.25 -4.96 -43.70
N ARG A 814 -7.11 -3.97 -43.47
CA ARG A 814 -7.03 -2.66 -44.15
C ARG A 814 -5.94 -1.76 -43.57
N ILE A 815 -5.58 -1.94 -42.28
CA ILE A 815 -4.60 -1.08 -41.62
C ILE A 815 -3.20 -1.39 -42.14
N GLY A 816 -2.54 -0.38 -42.75
CA GLY A 816 -1.15 -0.43 -43.17
C GLY A 816 -0.17 0.11 -42.14
N ALA A 817 1.11 0.17 -42.48
CA ALA A 817 2.18 0.48 -41.54
C ALA A 817 2.10 1.91 -40.97
N LYS A 818 1.78 2.94 -41.79
CA LYS A 818 1.69 4.33 -41.33
C LYS A 818 0.48 4.51 -40.42
N SER A 819 -0.68 3.96 -40.82
CA SER A 819 -1.91 4.00 -40.01
C SER A 819 -1.70 3.30 -38.67
N ALA A 820 -1.03 2.15 -38.63
CA ALA A 820 -0.69 1.41 -37.41
C ALA A 820 0.26 2.22 -36.51
N THR A 821 1.26 2.90 -37.07
CA THR A 821 2.18 3.74 -36.30
C THR A 821 1.47 4.93 -35.66
N MET A 822 0.58 5.59 -36.40
CA MET A 822 -0.18 6.73 -35.85
C MET A 822 -1.17 6.27 -34.77
N GLY A 823 -1.85 5.15 -34.98
CA GLY A 823 -2.71 4.55 -33.97
C GLY A 823 -1.96 4.14 -32.69
N PHE A 824 -0.79 3.53 -32.84
CA PHE A 824 0.06 3.14 -31.72
C PHE A 824 0.46 4.35 -30.85
N LEU A 825 0.92 5.43 -31.48
CA LEU A 825 1.28 6.66 -30.77
C LEU A 825 0.05 7.32 -30.14
N ALA A 826 -1.09 7.37 -30.85
CA ALA A 826 -2.33 7.91 -30.32
C ALA A 826 -2.81 7.14 -29.08
N GLY A 827 -2.65 5.82 -29.04
CA GLY A 827 -2.97 5.00 -27.88
C GLY A 827 -2.16 5.39 -26.63
N ILE A 828 -0.85 5.56 -26.77
CA ILE A 828 0.03 5.99 -25.66
C ILE A 828 -0.34 7.39 -25.19
N VAL A 829 -0.52 8.35 -26.13
CA VAL A 829 -0.88 9.73 -25.80
C VAL A 829 -2.25 9.80 -25.11
N SER A 830 -3.22 8.98 -25.54
CA SER A 830 -4.55 8.98 -24.95
C SER A 830 -4.54 8.56 -23.48
N VAL A 831 -3.74 7.58 -23.11
CA VAL A 831 -3.60 7.16 -21.71
C VAL A 831 -2.94 8.24 -20.87
N PHE A 832 -1.90 8.88 -21.40
CA PHE A 832 -1.24 10.01 -20.74
C PHE A 832 -2.21 11.18 -20.51
N LEU A 833 -3.03 11.51 -21.49
CA LEU A 833 -4.06 12.56 -21.36
C LEU A 833 -5.15 12.15 -20.37
N THR A 834 -5.63 10.92 -20.43
CA THR A 834 -6.64 10.40 -19.49
C THR A 834 -6.15 10.50 -18.05
N LYS A 835 -4.92 10.11 -17.79
CA LYS A 835 -4.30 10.20 -16.45
C LYS A 835 -4.29 11.64 -15.92
N ASN A 836 -3.88 12.60 -16.74
CA ASN A 836 -3.64 13.98 -16.28
C ASN A 836 -4.89 14.88 -16.30
N LEU A 837 -5.89 14.55 -17.14
CA LEU A 837 -7.07 15.39 -17.35
C LEU A 837 -8.36 14.81 -16.76
N THR A 838 -8.35 13.56 -16.31
CA THR A 838 -9.56 12.90 -15.80
C THR A 838 -9.26 12.14 -14.51
N GLU A 839 -10.30 11.84 -13.74
CA GLU A 839 -10.22 10.98 -12.54
C GLU A 839 -10.56 9.51 -12.86
N THR A 840 -10.36 9.09 -14.11
CA THR A 840 -10.65 7.72 -14.55
C THR A 840 -9.75 6.71 -13.85
N SER A 841 -10.33 5.62 -13.38
CA SER A 841 -9.59 4.53 -12.74
C SER A 841 -8.44 4.02 -13.63
N PHE A 842 -7.24 3.88 -13.08
CA PHE A 842 -6.06 3.34 -13.77
C PHE A 842 -6.30 1.94 -14.35
N LEU A 843 -7.24 1.18 -13.81
CA LEU A 843 -7.63 -0.15 -14.34
C LEU A 843 -8.10 -0.07 -15.80
N LEU A 844 -8.70 1.03 -16.22
CA LEU A 844 -9.20 1.24 -17.59
C LEU A 844 -8.13 1.72 -18.58
N TYR A 845 -6.93 2.10 -18.14
CA TYR A 845 -5.90 2.65 -19.03
C TYR A 845 -5.54 1.72 -20.19
N GLY A 846 -5.38 0.42 -19.90
CA GLY A 846 -5.13 -0.58 -20.93
C GLY A 846 -6.25 -0.65 -21.98
N ALA A 847 -7.51 -0.63 -21.54
CA ALA A 847 -8.68 -0.66 -22.42
C ALA A 847 -8.79 0.62 -23.27
N ILE A 848 -8.60 1.79 -22.68
CA ILE A 848 -8.66 3.10 -23.36
C ILE A 848 -7.55 3.17 -24.41
N GLY A 849 -6.30 2.91 -24.03
CA GLY A 849 -5.17 3.02 -24.93
C GLY A 849 -5.26 2.05 -26.12
N MET A 850 -5.64 0.79 -25.85
CA MET A 850 -5.83 -0.22 -26.91
C MET A 850 -6.97 0.16 -27.86
N THR A 851 -8.11 0.61 -27.32
CA THR A 851 -9.28 0.99 -28.13
C THR A 851 -8.98 2.21 -28.99
N ILE A 852 -8.40 3.27 -28.42
CA ILE A 852 -8.02 4.49 -29.17
C ILE A 852 -6.96 4.17 -30.23
N SER A 853 -5.97 3.32 -29.89
CA SER A 853 -4.95 2.88 -30.84
C SER A 853 -5.58 2.25 -32.12
N VAL A 854 -6.52 1.32 -31.91
CA VAL A 854 -7.22 0.63 -33.03
C VAL A 854 -8.14 1.60 -33.79
N LEU A 855 -8.93 2.40 -33.10
CA LEU A 855 -9.88 3.33 -33.73
C LEU A 855 -9.17 4.39 -34.59
N VAL A 856 -8.10 5.00 -34.07
CA VAL A 856 -7.32 6.00 -34.79
C VAL A 856 -6.66 5.36 -36.02
N ALA A 857 -6.02 4.20 -35.88
CA ALA A 857 -5.43 3.50 -37.01
C ALA A 857 -6.48 3.12 -38.08
N TRP A 858 -7.65 2.67 -37.63
CA TRP A 858 -8.75 2.30 -38.54
C TRP A 858 -9.28 3.51 -39.32
N ILE A 859 -9.55 4.62 -38.65
CA ILE A 859 -10.01 5.88 -39.29
C ILE A 859 -8.96 6.38 -40.30
N ILE A 860 -7.68 6.42 -39.91
CA ILE A 860 -6.61 6.90 -40.78
C ILE A 860 -6.44 5.98 -42.01
N SER A 861 -6.69 4.66 -41.87
CA SER A 861 -6.61 3.72 -42.99
C SER A 861 -7.63 3.97 -44.11
N PHE A 862 -8.66 4.82 -43.89
CA PHE A 862 -9.57 5.26 -44.93
C PHE A 862 -9.02 6.45 -45.72
N VAL A 863 -8.17 7.26 -45.11
CA VAL A 863 -7.57 8.45 -45.70
C VAL A 863 -6.26 8.09 -46.43
N LEU A 864 -5.44 7.26 -45.79
CA LEU A 864 -4.18 6.81 -46.37
C LEU A 864 -4.40 5.53 -47.18
N HIS A 865 -4.17 5.64 -48.50
CA HIS A 865 -4.20 4.50 -49.42
C HIS A 865 -2.87 3.75 -49.32
N GLU A 866 -2.78 2.83 -48.36
CA GLU A 866 -1.58 2.02 -48.08
C GLU A 866 -1.66 0.66 -48.81
N GLU A 867 -0.50 0.10 -49.19
CA GLU A 867 -0.42 -1.25 -49.71
C GLU A 867 -0.91 -2.26 -48.64
N ARG A 868 -1.83 -3.13 -49.04
CA ARG A 868 -2.32 -4.20 -48.19
C ARG A 868 -1.25 -5.27 -48.07
N SER A 869 -0.88 -5.63 -46.87
CA SER A 869 0.01 -6.75 -46.60
C SER A 869 -0.65 -8.08 -47.03
N SER A 870 0.18 -9.14 -47.16
CA SER A 870 -0.30 -10.48 -47.50
C SER A 870 -1.51 -10.90 -46.63
N PRO A 871 -2.63 -11.35 -47.21
CA PRO A 871 -3.81 -11.83 -46.45
C PRO A 871 -3.44 -12.90 -45.42
N MET A 872 -2.39 -13.68 -45.67
CA MET A 872 -1.87 -14.75 -44.80
C MET A 872 -1.40 -14.22 -43.44
N LEU A 873 -1.08 -12.96 -43.32
CA LEU A 873 -0.65 -12.28 -42.09
C LEU A 873 -1.80 -11.69 -41.31
N THR A 874 -3.05 -12.02 -41.65
CA THR A 874 -4.26 -11.68 -40.91
C THR A 874 -5.12 -12.92 -40.66
N TRP A 875 -5.97 -12.85 -39.64
CA TRP A 875 -6.89 -13.95 -39.32
C TRP A 875 -7.83 -14.27 -40.48
N ALA A 876 -8.36 -13.26 -41.17
CA ALA A 876 -9.28 -13.45 -42.30
C ALA A 876 -8.65 -14.20 -43.48
N GLY A 877 -7.38 -14.00 -43.70
CA GLY A 877 -6.62 -14.72 -44.74
C GLY A 877 -6.23 -16.13 -44.33
N MET A 878 -5.80 -16.29 -43.10
CA MET A 878 -5.40 -17.59 -42.55
C MET A 878 -6.58 -18.54 -42.38
N SER A 879 -7.77 -18.05 -41.93
CA SER A 879 -8.96 -18.85 -41.78
C SER A 879 -9.58 -19.39 -43.06
N ARG A 880 -9.24 -18.83 -44.24
CA ARG A 880 -9.68 -19.34 -45.56
C ARG A 880 -8.91 -20.57 -46.01
N GLN A 881 -7.81 -20.91 -45.34
CA GLN A 881 -6.98 -22.11 -45.64
C GLN A 881 -7.19 -23.22 -44.60
N LEU A 882 -7.90 -22.95 -43.53
CA LEU A 882 -8.38 -23.93 -42.56
C LEU A 882 -9.74 -24.47 -42.96
#